data_6fcefaa69948db3acab3895392af47d5
#
_entry.id   6fcefaa69948db3acab3895392af47d5
#
_cell.length_a   1.000
_cell.length_b   1.000
_cell.length_c   1.000
_cell.angle_alpha   90.00
_cell.angle_beta   90.00
_cell.angle_gamma   90.00
#
_symmetry.space_group_name_H-M   'P 1'
#
loop_
_entity.id
_entity.type
_entity.pdbx_description
1 polymer ?
#
loop_
_entity_poly.entity_id
_entity_poly.type
_entity_poly.pdbx_seq_one_letter_code
_entity_poly.pdbx_strand_id
1 'polypeptide(L)'
;MIIQRNIRDYLILADESIHAALGKISKNQSGFVVTVTEEGAVEGVLTDGDFRRWIASVEDLDLNIPVHTISKKQPFVTSLKNDPATIAAMFSEEIRWLPIVDHNNHITAIAFAERGRLSIGDFEIGEGFPAFVIAEIGNNHNGEIDVAKRLVDEARQSGADCVKFQMRDMASLYRNTGQSDDIREDLGSQYVLDTLARFQLDNDEMFEVFDYAKEQGIMPLCTPWDLASLQRLEDYGVEAYKIASADLTNHQLLRAAAATSKPVIVSTGMSRESEIIAATDVLREAGGLFAMLQCNSTYPAPFSSINLLYMDRLKNIGKCEIGYSGHERGYGVVLAAIARGARIIEKHFTLDRSMEGNDHKVSLLPGEFKEMVLAIRDVEASLGSAMERQLTQGEMINRENLAKSLTAARDIPSGTRLTAEMVEIKSPGQGLQPDRLNDLLGRVSQHDMQKGDFFFSSDLQNKREEPRAFSFKRPWGVPVRYHDFVSMASLIPADLLEFHFSFRDLEEKPEDHFKEPFDHQLIVHAPEIFSGSYLLNLAVDNPEEAARGVSEMQRVVDVTRSMKPFFPNSDCPLIIANVGGFTEAGFIDASERHDMYARLAENLSKVNTDGVEIIPQTMPPFPWLFGGQRHHNLFVDADEIVEFCNAEGFRICLDVSHSKLACTHFKTSFSSFIKKVSPFAAHLHLADAAGVDDE
;
A
#
# COMPACT_ATOMS: atom_id res chain seq x y z
N MET A 1 -18.52 21.65 -9.88
CA MET A 1 -17.70 22.83 -9.53
C MET A 1 -18.07 23.24 -8.12
N ILE A 2 -17.09 23.38 -7.22
CA ILE A 2 -17.28 23.88 -5.86
C ILE A 2 -16.62 25.24 -5.75
N ILE A 3 -17.29 26.18 -5.09
CA ILE A 3 -16.73 27.49 -4.78
C ILE A 3 -16.40 27.56 -3.30
N GLN A 4 -15.10 27.43 -2.99
CA GLN A 4 -14.57 27.54 -1.66
C GLN A 4 -14.38 29.03 -1.29
N ARG A 5 -15.04 29.48 -0.21
CA ARG A 5 -14.93 30.87 0.27
C ARG A 5 -13.99 31.02 1.48
N ASN A 6 -13.78 29.97 2.25
CA ASN A 6 -12.74 29.95 3.27
C ASN A 6 -11.41 29.55 2.63
N ILE A 7 -10.66 30.57 2.17
CA ILE A 7 -9.47 30.39 1.34
C ILE A 7 -8.15 30.67 2.08
N ARG A 8 -8.19 30.91 3.40
CA ARG A 8 -7.01 31.30 4.21
C ARG A 8 -5.83 30.33 4.04
N ASP A 9 -6.10 29.03 3.99
CA ASP A 9 -5.06 28.01 3.89
C ASP A 9 -4.48 27.88 2.47
N TYR A 10 -5.09 28.53 1.49
CA TYR A 10 -4.63 28.58 0.09
C TYR A 10 -3.86 29.85 -0.26
N LEU A 11 -3.80 30.84 0.64
CA LEU A 11 -3.16 32.12 0.37
C LEU A 11 -1.81 32.24 1.07
N ILE A 12 -0.86 32.84 0.38
CA ILE A 12 0.44 33.21 0.92
C ILE A 12 0.84 34.59 0.42
N LEU A 13 1.48 35.42 1.28
CA LEU A 13 2.02 36.68 0.81
C LEU A 13 3.21 36.43 -0.13
N ALA A 14 3.31 37.24 -1.16
CA ALA A 14 4.31 37.07 -2.22
C ALA A 14 5.77 37.12 -1.70
N ASP A 15 6.01 37.83 -0.62
CA ASP A 15 7.32 37.99 0.02
C ASP A 15 7.61 36.92 1.10
N GLU A 16 6.65 36.06 1.46
CA GLU A 16 6.91 34.95 2.34
C GLU A 16 7.81 33.89 1.67
N SER A 17 8.47 33.06 2.48
CA SER A 17 9.44 32.09 1.99
C SER A 17 8.79 30.89 1.25
N ILE A 18 9.55 30.27 0.36
CA ILE A 18 9.14 28.99 -0.26
C ILE A 18 8.86 27.95 0.80
N HIS A 19 9.62 27.93 1.90
CA HIS A 19 9.37 27.01 3.02
C HIS A 19 7.98 27.19 3.62
N ALA A 20 7.54 28.42 3.84
CA ALA A 20 6.19 28.73 4.31
C ALA A 20 5.11 28.30 3.30
N ALA A 21 5.36 28.50 2.00
CA ALA A 21 4.47 28.06 0.94
C ALA A 21 4.27 26.53 0.95
N LEU A 22 5.36 25.76 1.09
CA LEU A 22 5.29 24.30 1.17
C LEU A 22 4.53 23.83 2.40
N GLY A 23 4.69 24.50 3.55
CA GLY A 23 3.91 24.25 4.74
C GLY A 23 2.40 24.43 4.52
N LYS A 24 1.99 25.47 3.79
CA LYS A 24 0.59 25.69 3.42
C LYS A 24 0.07 24.68 2.41
N ILE A 25 0.86 24.32 1.38
CA ILE A 25 0.50 23.27 0.41
C ILE A 25 0.29 21.93 1.13
N SER A 26 1.16 21.58 2.06
CA SER A 26 1.03 20.36 2.86
C SER A 26 -0.23 20.38 3.74
N LYS A 27 -0.59 21.53 4.30
CA LYS A 27 -1.77 21.70 5.15
C LYS A 27 -3.06 21.63 4.34
N ASN A 28 -3.14 22.31 3.19
CA ASN A 28 -4.35 22.37 2.36
C ASN A 28 -4.57 21.14 1.47
N GLN A 29 -3.56 20.29 1.34
CA GLN A 29 -3.56 19.03 0.55
C GLN A 29 -4.05 19.18 -0.91
N SER A 30 -4.05 20.41 -1.45
CA SER A 30 -4.55 20.69 -2.80
C SER A 30 -3.44 20.90 -3.84
N GLY A 31 -2.18 20.79 -3.41
CA GLY A 31 -0.99 20.85 -4.27
C GLY A 31 -0.68 22.25 -4.81
N PHE A 32 -1.27 23.31 -4.24
CA PHE A 32 -1.00 24.70 -4.67
C PHE A 32 -1.26 25.73 -3.58
N VAL A 33 -0.69 26.92 -3.78
CA VAL A 33 -1.04 28.17 -3.07
C VAL A 33 -1.13 29.33 -4.06
N VAL A 34 -1.97 30.31 -3.74
CA VAL A 34 -2.11 31.57 -4.49
C VAL A 34 -1.27 32.61 -3.77
N THR A 35 -0.32 33.22 -4.50
CA THR A 35 0.48 34.34 -3.98
C THR A 35 -0.29 35.63 -4.14
N VAL A 36 -0.38 36.41 -3.06
CA VAL A 36 -1.12 37.67 -3.01
C VAL A 36 -0.25 38.79 -2.48
N THR A 37 -0.59 40.03 -2.85
CA THR A 37 -0.02 41.23 -2.22
C THR A 37 -0.59 41.46 -0.81
N GLU A 38 -0.04 42.39 -0.05
CA GLU A 38 -0.58 42.77 1.27
C GLU A 38 -2.04 43.22 1.23
N GLU A 39 -2.45 43.82 0.11
CA GLU A 39 -3.85 44.27 -0.13
C GLU A 39 -4.77 43.10 -0.57
N GLY A 40 -4.22 41.92 -0.80
CA GLY A 40 -4.99 40.73 -1.21
C GLY A 40 -5.19 40.56 -2.69
N ALA A 41 -4.52 41.35 -3.55
CA ALA A 41 -4.54 41.16 -5.00
C ALA A 41 -3.72 39.91 -5.40
N VAL A 42 -4.26 39.14 -6.35
CA VAL A 42 -3.58 37.94 -6.86
C VAL A 42 -2.36 38.35 -7.69
N GLU A 43 -1.18 37.88 -7.29
CA GLU A 43 0.08 38.11 -7.99
C GLU A 43 0.52 36.88 -8.82
N GLY A 44 0.32 35.70 -8.27
CA GLY A 44 0.72 34.46 -8.92
C GLY A 44 0.17 33.22 -8.26
N VAL A 45 0.70 32.08 -8.67
CA VAL A 45 0.36 30.77 -8.14
C VAL A 45 1.62 29.90 -8.10
N LEU A 46 1.80 29.14 -7.03
CA LEU A 46 2.80 28.11 -6.91
C LEU A 46 2.12 26.74 -6.77
N THR A 47 2.46 25.81 -7.64
CA THR A 47 2.02 24.40 -7.57
C THR A 47 3.17 23.48 -7.17
N ASP A 48 2.86 22.27 -6.70
CA ASP A 48 3.86 21.19 -6.49
C ASP A 48 4.68 20.94 -7.76
N GLY A 49 4.06 21.01 -8.94
CA GLY A 49 4.73 20.83 -10.21
C GLY A 49 5.72 21.97 -10.52
N ASP A 50 5.38 23.21 -10.17
CA ASP A 50 6.30 24.37 -10.35
C ASP A 50 7.47 24.25 -9.40
N PHE A 51 7.23 23.86 -8.15
CA PHE A 51 8.28 23.63 -7.16
C PHE A 51 9.24 22.52 -7.58
N ARG A 52 8.74 21.36 -8.06
CA ARG A 52 9.58 20.26 -8.54
C ARG A 52 10.44 20.68 -9.75
N ARG A 53 9.89 21.43 -10.69
CA ARG A 53 10.65 21.94 -11.83
C ARG A 53 11.74 22.93 -11.40
N TRP A 54 11.43 23.79 -10.45
CA TRP A 54 12.39 24.74 -9.90
C TRP A 54 13.53 24.02 -9.17
N ILE A 55 13.24 23.09 -8.25
CA ILE A 55 14.27 22.37 -7.50
C ILE A 55 15.21 21.56 -8.41
N ALA A 56 14.69 21.06 -9.54
CA ALA A 56 15.49 20.35 -10.54
C ALA A 56 16.39 21.27 -11.38
N SER A 57 16.18 22.59 -11.33
CA SER A 57 16.91 23.58 -12.11
C SER A 57 17.95 24.39 -11.33
N VAL A 58 18.00 24.26 -10.00
CA VAL A 58 18.93 25.00 -9.13
C VAL A 58 20.06 24.09 -8.62
N GLU A 59 21.28 24.63 -8.57
CA GLU A 59 22.44 23.92 -8.02
C GLU A 59 22.50 24.02 -6.49
N ASP A 60 22.14 25.20 -5.95
CA ASP A 60 22.07 25.47 -4.51
C ASP A 60 20.62 25.73 -4.09
N LEU A 61 20.13 24.90 -3.16
CA LEU A 61 18.76 24.98 -2.67
C LEU A 61 18.64 25.92 -1.48
N ASP A 62 17.98 27.08 -1.67
CA ASP A 62 17.58 27.98 -0.60
C ASP A 62 16.05 28.13 -0.56
N LEU A 63 15.41 27.55 0.47
CA LEU A 63 13.97 27.63 0.71
C LEU A 63 13.51 28.92 1.41
N ASN A 64 14.44 29.79 1.80
CA ASN A 64 14.12 31.05 2.46
C ASN A 64 13.90 32.21 1.48
N ILE A 65 14.13 32.02 0.20
CA ILE A 65 13.84 33.05 -0.80
C ILE A 65 12.32 33.25 -0.94
N PRO A 66 11.89 34.48 -1.34
CA PRO A 66 10.49 34.83 -1.48
C PRO A 66 9.77 33.94 -2.52
N VAL A 67 8.54 33.54 -2.19
CA VAL A 67 7.75 32.62 -3.04
C VAL A 67 7.44 33.19 -4.42
N HIS A 68 7.32 34.52 -4.57
CA HIS A 68 7.08 35.15 -5.87
C HIS A 68 8.20 34.93 -6.90
N THR A 69 9.41 34.52 -6.44
CA THR A 69 10.54 34.23 -7.34
C THR A 69 10.32 33.00 -8.19
N ILE A 70 9.51 32.05 -7.71
CA ILE A 70 9.22 30.76 -8.37
C ILE A 70 7.74 30.60 -8.75
N SER A 71 6.86 31.49 -8.26
CA SER A 71 5.44 31.43 -8.57
C SER A 71 5.16 31.82 -10.03
N LYS A 72 4.22 31.14 -10.66
CA LYS A 72 3.78 31.42 -12.01
C LYS A 72 2.95 32.70 -12.00
N LYS A 73 3.42 33.74 -12.65
CA LYS A 73 2.75 35.01 -12.79
C LYS A 73 1.58 34.94 -13.80
N GLN A 74 0.57 35.74 -13.58
CA GLN A 74 -0.66 35.81 -14.41
C GLN A 74 -1.43 34.47 -14.44
N PRO A 75 -1.89 33.96 -13.29
CA PRO A 75 -2.74 32.76 -13.26
C PRO A 75 -4.07 33.05 -13.99
N PHE A 76 -4.70 31.96 -14.49
CA PHE A 76 -6.07 32.07 -14.94
C PHE A 76 -6.97 32.43 -13.73
N VAL A 77 -7.72 33.50 -13.84
CA VAL A 77 -8.67 33.94 -12.81
C VAL A 77 -10.06 34.10 -13.42
N THR A 78 -11.09 34.02 -12.59
CA THR A 78 -12.48 34.23 -12.98
C THR A 78 -13.17 35.17 -12.00
N SER A 79 -14.42 35.54 -12.24
CA SER A 79 -15.22 36.40 -11.39
C SER A 79 -16.56 35.75 -11.04
N LEU A 80 -17.06 35.99 -9.83
CA LEU A 80 -18.41 35.55 -9.41
C LEU A 80 -19.54 36.22 -10.27
N LYS A 81 -19.21 37.24 -11.09
CA LYS A 81 -20.16 37.82 -12.06
C LYS A 81 -20.38 36.93 -13.28
N ASN A 82 -19.47 35.97 -13.54
CA ASN A 82 -19.65 34.97 -14.57
C ASN A 82 -20.67 33.95 -14.11
N ASP A 83 -21.52 33.50 -15.01
CA ASP A 83 -22.46 32.42 -14.69
C ASP A 83 -21.71 31.08 -14.41
N PRO A 84 -22.28 30.15 -13.62
CA PRO A 84 -21.64 28.90 -13.27
C PRO A 84 -21.22 28.04 -14.46
N ALA A 85 -21.95 28.09 -15.59
CA ALA A 85 -21.62 27.31 -16.78
C ALA A 85 -20.37 27.90 -17.48
N THR A 86 -20.24 29.22 -17.52
CA THR A 86 -19.03 29.89 -18.03
C THR A 86 -17.80 29.53 -17.18
N ILE A 87 -17.92 29.55 -15.85
CA ILE A 87 -16.81 29.16 -14.97
C ILE A 87 -16.47 27.68 -15.16
N ALA A 88 -17.48 26.82 -15.27
CA ALA A 88 -17.30 25.40 -15.49
C ALA A 88 -16.58 25.08 -16.82
N ALA A 89 -16.84 25.86 -17.86
CA ALA A 89 -16.20 25.73 -19.17
C ALA A 89 -14.71 26.15 -19.18
N MET A 90 -14.24 26.87 -18.16
CA MET A 90 -12.83 27.26 -18.03
C MET A 90 -11.95 26.13 -17.46
N PHE A 91 -12.54 25.07 -16.91
CA PHE A 91 -11.79 23.90 -16.41
C PHE A 91 -11.36 23.02 -17.57
N SER A 92 -10.18 22.39 -17.40
CA SER A 92 -9.60 21.40 -18.31
C SER A 92 -8.85 20.34 -17.49
N GLU A 93 -8.23 19.37 -18.15
CA GLU A 93 -7.36 18.40 -17.48
C GLU A 93 -6.17 19.09 -16.77
N GLU A 94 -5.74 20.25 -17.26
CA GLU A 94 -4.64 21.03 -16.71
C GLU A 94 -5.11 22.09 -15.69
N ILE A 95 -6.34 22.58 -15.81
CA ILE A 95 -6.90 23.64 -14.97
C ILE A 95 -7.98 23.03 -14.08
N ARG A 96 -7.60 22.57 -12.89
CA ARG A 96 -8.50 21.91 -11.93
C ARG A 96 -9.05 22.86 -10.87
N TRP A 97 -8.54 24.06 -10.76
CA TRP A 97 -8.97 25.11 -9.84
C TRP A 97 -8.74 26.49 -10.45
N LEU A 98 -9.54 27.45 -10.03
CA LEU A 98 -9.51 28.83 -10.55
C LEU A 98 -9.69 29.81 -9.39
N PRO A 99 -8.76 30.74 -9.16
CA PRO A 99 -9.01 31.87 -8.27
C PRO A 99 -10.16 32.71 -8.77
N ILE A 100 -11.08 33.06 -7.88
CA ILE A 100 -12.20 33.99 -8.17
C ILE A 100 -11.82 35.32 -7.56
N VAL A 101 -11.79 36.35 -8.41
CA VAL A 101 -11.38 37.69 -8.01
C VAL A 101 -12.51 38.71 -8.20
N ASP A 102 -12.41 39.82 -7.47
CA ASP A 102 -13.24 40.99 -7.67
C ASP A 102 -12.70 41.90 -8.80
N HIS A 103 -13.29 43.09 -8.94
CA HIS A 103 -12.89 44.07 -9.97
C HIS A 103 -11.52 44.72 -9.72
N ASN A 104 -10.97 44.60 -8.50
CA ASN A 104 -9.65 45.08 -8.13
C ASN A 104 -8.58 43.94 -8.12
N ASN A 105 -8.91 42.79 -8.68
CA ASN A 105 -8.09 41.57 -8.65
C ASN A 105 -7.85 40.99 -7.25
N HIS A 106 -8.68 41.37 -6.24
CA HIS A 106 -8.60 40.74 -4.92
C HIS A 106 -9.28 39.37 -4.94
N ILE A 107 -8.61 38.35 -4.38
CA ILE A 107 -9.18 37.02 -4.33
C ILE A 107 -10.33 36.94 -3.31
N THR A 108 -11.49 36.43 -3.76
CA THR A 108 -12.70 36.32 -2.95
C THR A 108 -13.10 34.86 -2.68
N ALA A 109 -12.70 33.96 -3.56
CA ALA A 109 -12.99 32.54 -3.48
C ALA A 109 -12.05 31.75 -4.41
N ILE A 110 -12.11 30.42 -4.33
CA ILE A 110 -11.48 29.52 -5.29
C ILE A 110 -12.55 28.55 -5.81
N ALA A 111 -12.68 28.46 -7.13
CA ALA A 111 -13.50 27.44 -7.79
C ALA A 111 -12.65 26.20 -8.08
N PHE A 112 -13.15 25.02 -7.77
CA PHE A 112 -12.55 23.74 -8.07
C PHE A 112 -13.34 23.00 -9.15
N ALA A 113 -12.64 22.41 -10.11
CA ALA A 113 -13.23 21.60 -11.19
C ALA A 113 -13.90 20.35 -10.66
N GLU A 114 -13.29 19.72 -9.67
CA GLU A 114 -13.82 18.54 -9.00
C GLU A 114 -14.75 18.98 -7.88
N ARG A 115 -15.84 18.22 -7.68
CA ARG A 115 -16.59 18.27 -6.44
C ARG A 115 -15.61 18.01 -5.30
N GLY A 116 -15.81 18.67 -4.16
CA GLY A 116 -15.06 18.39 -2.94
C GLY A 116 -15.01 16.89 -2.76
N ARG A 117 -13.88 16.39 -2.28
CA ARG A 117 -13.74 14.98 -1.95
C ARG A 117 -14.94 14.56 -1.12
N LEU A 118 -15.55 13.45 -1.49
CA LEU A 118 -16.64 12.89 -0.69
C LEU A 118 -16.01 12.32 0.58
N SER A 119 -16.30 12.89 1.73
CA SER A 119 -15.90 12.35 3.02
C SER A 119 -17.12 12.03 3.87
N ILE A 120 -17.08 10.95 4.63
CA ILE A 120 -18.13 10.54 5.55
C ILE A 120 -17.47 10.39 6.92
N GLY A 121 -17.71 11.35 7.82
CA GLY A 121 -16.91 11.46 9.05
C GLY A 121 -15.43 11.57 8.71
N ASP A 122 -14.60 10.71 9.28
CA ASP A 122 -13.16 10.68 9.06
C ASP A 122 -12.75 9.88 7.79
N PHE A 123 -13.71 9.27 7.08
CA PHE A 123 -13.44 8.44 5.90
C PHE A 123 -13.44 9.28 4.62
N GLU A 124 -12.33 9.29 3.91
CA GLU A 124 -12.22 9.83 2.56
C GLU A 124 -12.65 8.79 1.52
N ILE A 125 -13.58 9.17 0.65
CA ILE A 125 -14.14 8.29 -0.39
C ILE A 125 -13.61 8.71 -1.76
N GLY A 126 -12.90 7.82 -2.44
CA GLY A 126 -12.39 8.12 -3.78
C GLY A 126 -11.16 7.33 -4.17
N GLU A 127 -10.57 7.70 -5.29
CA GLU A 127 -9.34 7.06 -5.78
C GLU A 127 -8.16 7.32 -4.82
N GLY A 128 -7.42 6.26 -4.51
CA GLY A 128 -6.28 6.30 -3.59
C GLY A 128 -6.65 6.04 -2.12
N PHE A 129 -7.93 5.85 -1.82
CA PHE A 129 -8.41 5.48 -0.49
C PHE A 129 -9.04 4.09 -0.51
N PRO A 130 -9.03 3.37 0.63
CA PRO A 130 -9.76 2.11 0.76
C PRO A 130 -11.25 2.30 0.50
N ALA A 131 -11.91 1.29 -0.05
CA ALA A 131 -13.35 1.30 -0.21
C ALA A 131 -14.04 1.32 1.15
N PHE A 132 -15.07 2.16 1.28
CA PHE A 132 -15.90 2.27 2.46
C PHE A 132 -16.91 1.13 2.51
N VAL A 133 -16.84 0.28 3.53
CA VAL A 133 -17.63 -0.96 3.63
C VAL A 133 -18.73 -0.81 4.68
N ILE A 134 -19.97 -0.88 4.22
CA ILE A 134 -21.19 -0.73 5.01
C ILE A 134 -21.79 -2.10 5.30
N ALA A 135 -21.91 -2.45 6.59
CA ALA A 135 -22.72 -3.57 7.05
C ALA A 135 -24.16 -3.12 7.18
N GLU A 136 -25.01 -3.53 6.22
CA GLU A 136 -26.45 -3.25 6.26
C GLU A 136 -27.16 -4.18 7.24
N ILE A 137 -27.38 -3.70 8.44
CA ILE A 137 -28.19 -4.39 9.45
C ILE A 137 -29.67 -4.28 9.09
N GLY A 138 -30.08 -3.11 8.58
CA GLY A 138 -31.46 -2.86 8.18
C GLY A 138 -32.45 -3.13 9.32
N ASN A 139 -33.31 -4.12 9.14
CA ASN A 139 -34.27 -4.61 10.15
C ASN A 139 -33.86 -5.98 10.73
N ASN A 140 -32.65 -6.47 10.48
CA ASN A 140 -32.21 -7.79 10.95
C ASN A 140 -32.02 -7.90 12.47
N HIS A 141 -32.24 -6.82 13.19
CA HIS A 141 -32.39 -6.83 14.66
C HIS A 141 -33.76 -7.25 15.14
N ASN A 142 -34.75 -7.40 14.26
CA ASN A 142 -36.11 -7.87 14.54
C ASN A 142 -36.85 -7.11 15.67
N GLY A 143 -36.52 -5.81 15.86
CA GLY A 143 -37.10 -4.97 16.90
C GLY A 143 -36.50 -5.17 18.30
N GLU A 144 -35.36 -5.87 18.40
CA GLU A 144 -34.70 -6.17 19.66
C GLU A 144 -33.38 -5.40 19.79
N ILE A 145 -33.28 -4.49 20.77
CA ILE A 145 -32.11 -3.64 20.98
C ILE A 145 -30.83 -4.44 21.28
N ASP A 146 -30.95 -5.53 22.05
CA ASP A 146 -29.78 -6.37 22.37
C ASP A 146 -29.27 -7.11 21.14
N VAL A 147 -30.16 -7.51 20.22
CA VAL A 147 -29.74 -8.09 18.92
C VAL A 147 -29.08 -7.04 18.04
N ALA A 148 -29.61 -5.80 18.04
CA ALA A 148 -28.99 -4.68 17.30
C ALA A 148 -27.57 -4.40 17.79
N LYS A 149 -27.35 -4.34 19.11
CA LYS A 149 -25.99 -4.14 19.70
C LYS A 149 -25.05 -5.29 19.36
N ARG A 150 -25.51 -6.54 19.42
CA ARG A 150 -24.69 -7.68 18.99
C ARG A 150 -24.32 -7.63 17.51
N LEU A 151 -25.25 -7.19 16.64
CA LEU A 151 -24.96 -6.98 15.23
C LEU A 151 -23.91 -5.89 15.01
N VAL A 152 -23.91 -4.84 15.81
CA VAL A 152 -22.87 -3.80 15.82
C VAL A 152 -21.50 -4.39 16.17
N ASP A 153 -21.42 -5.17 17.25
CA ASP A 153 -20.17 -5.81 17.71
C ASP A 153 -19.59 -6.72 16.63
N GLU A 154 -20.41 -7.59 16.08
CA GLU A 154 -20.00 -8.55 15.07
C GLU A 154 -19.61 -7.87 13.74
N ALA A 155 -20.31 -6.80 13.33
CA ALA A 155 -19.96 -6.03 12.15
C ALA A 155 -18.58 -5.34 12.32
N ARG A 156 -18.33 -4.74 13.50
CA ARG A 156 -17.03 -4.16 13.84
C ARG A 156 -15.92 -5.20 13.81
N GLN A 157 -16.11 -6.34 14.46
CA GLN A 157 -15.11 -7.43 14.49
C GLN A 157 -14.86 -8.04 13.10
N SER A 158 -15.84 -7.93 12.20
CA SER A 158 -15.74 -8.34 10.81
C SER A 158 -15.05 -7.29 9.91
N GLY A 159 -14.68 -6.13 10.46
CA GLY A 159 -13.93 -5.10 9.73
C GLY A 159 -14.81 -4.16 8.90
N ALA A 160 -16.11 -4.04 9.20
CA ALA A 160 -16.95 -3.01 8.59
C ALA A 160 -16.52 -1.61 9.06
N ASP A 161 -16.56 -0.63 8.15
CA ASP A 161 -16.31 0.77 8.47
C ASP A 161 -17.55 1.44 9.08
N CYS A 162 -18.72 0.90 8.77
CA CYS A 162 -20.01 1.46 9.14
C CYS A 162 -21.06 0.39 9.31
N VAL A 163 -21.97 0.60 10.27
CA VAL A 163 -23.24 -0.15 10.40
C VAL A 163 -24.41 0.70 9.95
N LYS A 164 -25.32 0.12 9.18
CA LYS A 164 -26.46 0.87 8.65
C LYS A 164 -27.79 0.30 9.11
N PHE A 165 -28.67 1.21 9.52
CA PHE A 165 -30.04 0.94 9.97
C PHE A 165 -31.07 1.63 9.07
N GLN A 166 -32.33 1.46 9.37
CA GLN A 166 -33.45 2.06 8.64
C GLN A 166 -34.42 2.69 9.63
N MET A 167 -34.86 3.92 9.35
CA MET A 167 -35.80 4.64 10.19
C MET A 167 -37.04 5.02 9.37
N ARG A 168 -38.23 4.71 9.91
CA ARG A 168 -39.54 4.97 9.29
C ARG A 168 -40.47 5.57 10.29
N ASP A 169 -41.19 6.61 9.91
CA ASP A 169 -42.42 7.03 10.59
C ASP A 169 -43.60 6.36 9.88
N MET A 170 -44.13 5.30 10.49
CA MET A 170 -45.17 4.47 9.88
C MET A 170 -46.43 5.28 9.56
N ALA A 171 -46.74 6.30 10.35
CA ALA A 171 -47.92 7.12 10.16
C ALA A 171 -47.80 8.09 8.96
N SER A 172 -46.61 8.59 8.70
CA SER A 172 -46.35 9.54 7.60
C SER A 172 -46.02 8.82 6.28
N LEU A 173 -45.43 7.63 6.37
CA LEU A 173 -44.89 6.91 5.20
C LEU A 173 -45.94 6.05 4.50
N TYR A 174 -46.78 5.37 5.25
CA TYR A 174 -47.74 4.40 4.68
C TYR A 174 -49.16 4.97 4.67
N ARG A 175 -49.82 4.82 3.51
CA ARG A 175 -51.22 5.22 3.33
C ARG A 175 -52.16 4.51 4.29
N ASN A 176 -51.80 3.32 4.71
CA ASN A 176 -52.53 2.48 5.65
C ASN A 176 -51.56 1.98 6.72
N THR A 177 -51.96 2.06 7.99
CA THR A 177 -51.09 1.73 9.15
C THR A 177 -51.25 0.28 9.61
N GLY A 178 -51.83 -0.60 8.77
CA GLY A 178 -51.99 -2.04 9.10
C GLY A 178 -53.12 -2.32 10.06
N GLN A 179 -54.20 -1.48 10.09
CA GLN A 179 -55.38 -1.81 10.86
C GLN A 179 -56.16 -2.93 10.16
N SER A 180 -56.41 -4.03 10.88
CA SER A 180 -57.02 -5.28 10.40
C SER A 180 -58.41 -5.16 9.76
N ASP A 181 -59.03 -3.99 9.81
CA ASP A 181 -60.39 -3.75 9.35
C ASP A 181 -60.46 -3.03 7.97
N ASP A 182 -59.34 -2.70 7.34
CA ASP A 182 -59.33 -2.07 6.02
C ASP A 182 -59.38 -3.10 4.88
N ILE A 183 -60.60 -3.42 4.46
CA ILE A 183 -60.90 -4.39 3.37
C ILE A 183 -60.38 -3.95 1.99
N ARG A 184 -59.74 -2.79 1.87
CA ARG A 184 -59.20 -2.27 0.59
C ARG A 184 -57.75 -2.70 0.35
N GLU A 185 -57.13 -3.41 1.29
CA GLU A 185 -55.76 -3.84 1.17
C GLU A 185 -55.61 -5.30 0.75
N ASP A 186 -54.61 -5.56 -0.08
CA ASP A 186 -54.12 -6.88 -0.39
C ASP A 186 -53.46 -7.48 0.87
N LEU A 187 -53.82 -8.71 1.22
CA LEU A 187 -53.30 -9.48 2.36
C LEU A 187 -51.75 -9.53 2.36
N GLY A 188 -51.11 -9.51 1.19
CA GLY A 188 -49.64 -9.49 1.05
C GLY A 188 -49.02 -8.17 1.56
N SER A 189 -49.62 -7.04 1.21
CA SER A 189 -49.21 -5.72 1.68
C SER A 189 -49.36 -5.56 3.18
N GLN A 190 -50.48 -6.05 3.74
CA GLN A 190 -50.71 -6.01 5.17
C GLN A 190 -49.71 -6.84 5.98
N TYR A 191 -49.35 -8.03 5.49
CA TYR A 191 -48.31 -8.87 6.14
C TYR A 191 -46.98 -8.19 6.20
N VAL A 192 -46.57 -7.50 5.13
CA VAL A 192 -45.30 -6.75 5.07
C VAL A 192 -45.28 -5.59 6.05
N LEU A 193 -46.40 -4.84 6.16
CA LEU A 193 -46.53 -3.72 7.08
C LEU A 193 -46.49 -4.16 8.55
N ASP A 194 -47.19 -5.25 8.90
CA ASP A 194 -47.18 -5.83 10.23
C ASP A 194 -45.77 -6.28 10.64
N THR A 195 -45.03 -6.90 9.72
CA THR A 195 -43.67 -7.33 9.96
C THR A 195 -42.70 -6.13 10.13
N LEU A 196 -42.85 -5.11 9.29
CA LEU A 196 -42.04 -3.89 9.42
C LEU A 196 -42.30 -3.16 10.73
N ALA A 197 -43.56 -3.07 11.16
CA ALA A 197 -43.91 -2.45 12.44
C ALA A 197 -43.33 -3.18 13.64
N ARG A 198 -43.33 -4.54 13.61
CA ARG A 198 -42.73 -5.36 14.68
C ARG A 198 -41.20 -5.27 14.74
N PHE A 199 -40.55 -5.14 13.58
CA PHE A 199 -39.11 -5.16 13.47
C PHE A 199 -38.47 -3.77 13.56
N GLN A 200 -39.24 -2.76 13.93
CA GLN A 200 -38.75 -1.41 14.11
C GLN A 200 -38.38 -1.19 15.58
N LEU A 201 -37.18 -0.62 15.80
CA LEU A 201 -36.84 0.00 17.08
C LEU A 201 -37.58 1.34 17.19
N ASP A 202 -37.94 1.75 18.37
CA ASP A 202 -38.40 3.11 18.57
C ASP A 202 -37.23 4.11 18.42
N ASN A 203 -37.53 5.41 18.40
CA ASN A 203 -36.49 6.41 18.12
C ASN A 203 -35.42 6.48 19.22
N ASP A 204 -35.80 6.34 20.48
CA ASP A 204 -34.89 6.40 21.61
C ASP A 204 -34.00 5.15 21.64
N GLU A 205 -34.55 3.98 21.39
CA GLU A 205 -33.82 2.72 21.22
C GLU A 205 -32.85 2.79 20.04
N MET A 206 -33.26 3.36 18.90
CA MET A 206 -32.41 3.50 17.72
C MET A 206 -31.21 4.41 18.03
N PHE A 207 -31.42 5.52 18.70
CA PHE A 207 -30.34 6.42 19.07
C PHE A 207 -29.44 5.84 20.16
N GLU A 208 -29.98 5.04 21.09
CA GLU A 208 -29.17 4.27 22.03
C GLU A 208 -28.21 3.29 21.28
N VAL A 209 -28.67 2.63 20.24
CA VAL A 209 -27.83 1.76 19.41
C VAL A 209 -26.79 2.57 18.63
N PHE A 210 -27.12 3.78 18.18
CA PHE A 210 -26.15 4.65 17.50
C PHE A 210 -25.05 5.14 18.45
N ASP A 211 -25.42 5.53 19.68
CA ASP A 211 -24.46 5.90 20.71
C ASP A 211 -23.56 4.72 21.05
N TYR A 212 -24.15 3.53 21.21
CA TYR A 212 -23.39 2.29 21.41
C TYR A 212 -22.41 2.02 20.26
N ALA A 213 -22.83 2.18 19.00
CA ALA A 213 -21.96 1.98 17.84
C ALA A 213 -20.76 2.95 17.88
N LYS A 214 -21.00 4.22 18.20
CA LYS A 214 -19.92 5.23 18.36
C LYS A 214 -18.98 4.88 19.51
N GLU A 215 -19.48 4.42 20.64
CA GLU A 215 -18.68 3.95 21.78
C GLU A 215 -17.81 2.74 21.39
N GLN A 216 -18.33 1.86 20.55
CA GLN A 216 -17.55 0.74 20.00
C GLN A 216 -16.57 1.17 18.90
N GLY A 217 -16.57 2.42 18.44
CA GLY A 217 -15.67 2.94 17.41
C GLY A 217 -16.05 2.53 15.98
N ILE A 218 -17.36 2.27 15.73
CA ILE A 218 -17.90 2.06 14.39
C ILE A 218 -18.98 3.10 14.08
N MET A 219 -18.97 3.63 12.86
CA MET A 219 -19.89 4.69 12.46
C MET A 219 -21.32 4.15 12.26
N PRO A 220 -22.35 4.75 12.88
CA PRO A 220 -23.73 4.46 12.53
C PRO A 220 -24.20 5.31 11.34
N LEU A 221 -24.82 4.68 10.34
CA LEU A 221 -25.58 5.31 9.27
C LEU A 221 -27.05 4.90 9.34
N CYS A 222 -27.90 5.69 8.71
CA CYS A 222 -29.33 5.35 8.63
C CYS A 222 -29.93 5.74 7.27
N THR A 223 -30.89 4.94 6.82
CA THR A 223 -31.77 5.27 5.71
C THR A 223 -33.04 5.91 6.29
N PRO A 224 -33.28 7.21 6.12
CA PRO A 224 -34.59 7.80 6.34
C PRO A 224 -35.53 7.41 5.20
N TRP A 225 -36.70 6.89 5.52
CA TRP A 225 -37.72 6.55 4.53
C TRP A 225 -38.75 7.67 4.32
N ASP A 226 -38.68 8.73 5.13
CA ASP A 226 -39.58 9.87 5.10
C ASP A 226 -38.92 11.13 5.67
N LEU A 227 -39.55 12.28 5.50
CA LEU A 227 -39.03 13.58 5.94
C LEU A 227 -38.99 13.69 7.49
N ALA A 228 -39.89 13.05 8.22
CA ALA A 228 -39.87 13.08 9.68
C ALA A 228 -38.66 12.32 10.20
N SER A 229 -38.38 11.13 9.63
CA SER A 229 -37.18 10.35 9.92
C SER A 229 -35.91 11.10 9.56
N LEU A 230 -35.88 11.80 8.40
CA LEU A 230 -34.73 12.63 8.02
C LEU A 230 -34.45 13.73 9.05
N GLN A 231 -35.51 14.42 9.52
CA GLN A 231 -35.37 15.50 10.52
C GLN A 231 -34.84 14.96 11.85
N ARG A 232 -35.34 13.82 12.33
CA ARG A 232 -34.83 13.19 13.55
C ARG A 232 -33.35 12.81 13.46
N LEU A 233 -32.93 12.26 12.31
CA LEU A 233 -31.53 11.93 12.06
C LEU A 233 -30.65 13.19 11.97
N GLU A 234 -31.18 14.28 11.43
CA GLU A 234 -30.50 15.58 11.41
C GLU A 234 -30.32 16.14 12.82
N ASP A 235 -31.40 16.08 13.63
CA ASP A 235 -31.38 16.52 15.04
C ASP A 235 -30.40 15.69 15.89
N TYR A 236 -30.25 14.38 15.59
CA TYR A 236 -29.26 13.51 16.23
C TYR A 236 -27.82 13.82 15.78
N GLY A 237 -27.63 14.27 14.54
CA GLY A 237 -26.33 14.62 14.00
C GLY A 237 -25.58 13.45 13.37
N VAL A 238 -26.23 12.66 12.48
CA VAL A 238 -25.57 11.63 11.66
C VAL A 238 -24.58 12.27 10.68
N GLU A 239 -23.51 11.50 10.30
CA GLU A 239 -22.47 12.00 9.42
C GLU A 239 -22.86 12.01 7.92
N ALA A 240 -23.80 11.18 7.51
CA ALA A 240 -24.27 11.06 6.13
C ALA A 240 -25.67 10.43 6.08
N TYR A 241 -26.31 10.50 4.92
CA TYR A 241 -27.60 9.83 4.67
C TYR A 241 -27.47 8.76 3.60
N LYS A 242 -28.19 7.66 3.80
CA LYS A 242 -28.42 6.66 2.76
C LYS A 242 -29.86 6.79 2.23
N ILE A 243 -30.00 6.92 0.92
CA ILE A 243 -31.32 6.88 0.27
C ILE A 243 -31.51 5.52 -0.38
N ALA A 244 -32.60 4.85 0.00
CA ALA A 244 -32.95 3.55 -0.54
C ALA A 244 -33.36 3.65 -2.03
N SER A 245 -33.23 2.54 -2.77
CA SER A 245 -33.67 2.44 -4.16
C SER A 245 -35.13 2.84 -4.37
N ALA A 246 -35.99 2.54 -3.39
CA ALA A 246 -37.42 2.88 -3.45
C ALA A 246 -37.70 4.39 -3.44
N ASP A 247 -36.78 5.18 -2.88
CA ASP A 247 -36.91 6.63 -2.73
C ASP A 247 -36.10 7.43 -3.78
N LEU A 248 -35.51 6.79 -4.78
CA LEU A 248 -34.77 7.49 -5.81
C LEU A 248 -35.66 8.52 -6.55
N THR A 249 -36.94 8.20 -6.75
CA THR A 249 -37.93 9.09 -7.39
C THR A 249 -38.61 10.05 -6.42
N ASN A 250 -38.30 9.96 -5.12
CA ASN A 250 -38.81 10.87 -4.10
C ASN A 250 -37.96 12.16 -4.06
N HIS A 251 -38.16 13.01 -5.07
CA HIS A 251 -37.38 14.25 -5.24
C HIS A 251 -37.48 15.20 -4.03
N GLN A 252 -38.56 15.13 -3.25
CA GLN A 252 -38.72 15.93 -2.05
C GLN A 252 -37.73 15.49 -0.95
N LEU A 253 -37.62 14.18 -0.71
CA LEU A 253 -36.66 13.60 0.24
C LEU A 253 -35.20 13.83 -0.22
N LEU A 254 -34.92 13.63 -1.52
CA LEU A 254 -33.59 13.87 -2.09
C LEU A 254 -33.14 15.33 -1.88
N ARG A 255 -34.02 16.28 -2.18
CA ARG A 255 -33.75 17.72 -2.00
C ARG A 255 -33.52 18.08 -0.55
N ALA A 256 -34.34 17.52 0.36
CA ALA A 256 -34.22 17.76 1.78
C ALA A 256 -32.89 17.18 2.34
N ALA A 257 -32.52 15.96 1.96
CA ALA A 257 -31.27 15.35 2.36
C ALA A 257 -30.06 16.13 1.83
N ALA A 258 -30.08 16.53 0.55
CA ALA A 258 -28.99 17.33 -0.05
C ALA A 258 -28.84 18.72 0.60
N ALA A 259 -29.94 19.33 1.04
CA ALA A 259 -29.93 20.64 1.67
C ALA A 259 -29.25 20.67 3.04
N THR A 260 -29.08 19.52 3.71
CA THR A 260 -28.34 19.42 4.98
C THR A 260 -26.83 19.66 4.82
N SER A 261 -26.32 19.65 3.59
CA SER A 261 -24.89 19.70 3.24
C SER A 261 -24.08 18.49 3.67
N LYS A 262 -24.71 17.45 4.21
CA LYS A 262 -24.08 16.15 4.52
C LYS A 262 -24.04 15.26 3.28
N PRO A 263 -23.08 14.34 3.17
CA PRO A 263 -23.01 13.38 2.08
C PRO A 263 -24.28 12.52 1.95
N VAL A 264 -24.69 12.25 0.71
CA VAL A 264 -25.85 11.42 0.41
C VAL A 264 -25.41 10.22 -0.44
N ILE A 265 -25.60 9.01 0.06
CA ILE A 265 -25.37 7.77 -0.67
C ILE A 265 -26.70 7.29 -1.25
N VAL A 266 -26.81 7.16 -2.57
CA VAL A 266 -28.07 6.84 -3.25
C VAL A 266 -27.98 5.51 -3.99
N SER A 267 -28.87 4.54 -3.65
CA SER A 267 -28.99 3.29 -4.42
C SER A 267 -29.91 3.48 -5.63
N THR A 268 -29.54 2.87 -6.77
CA THR A 268 -30.20 3.08 -8.07
C THR A 268 -31.07 1.92 -8.53
N GLY A 269 -31.35 0.96 -7.65
CA GLY A 269 -32.28 -0.15 -7.96
C GLY A 269 -33.71 0.33 -8.23
N MET A 270 -34.54 -0.50 -8.84
CA MET A 270 -35.94 -0.25 -9.17
C MET A 270 -36.19 0.99 -10.04
N SER A 271 -35.15 1.59 -10.64
CA SER A 271 -35.28 2.86 -11.36
C SER A 271 -34.81 2.76 -12.78
N ARG A 272 -35.50 3.51 -13.65
CA ARG A 272 -35.10 3.69 -15.04
C ARG A 272 -33.98 4.75 -15.11
N GLU A 273 -33.18 4.70 -16.18
CA GLU A 273 -32.09 5.66 -16.38
C GLU A 273 -32.57 7.12 -16.37
N SER A 274 -33.75 7.40 -16.95
CA SER A 274 -34.33 8.75 -16.94
C SER A 274 -34.64 9.24 -15.52
N GLU A 275 -35.05 8.35 -14.63
CA GLU A 275 -35.31 8.66 -13.22
C GLU A 275 -34.02 8.88 -12.44
N ILE A 276 -32.97 8.09 -12.75
CA ILE A 276 -31.63 8.29 -12.18
C ILE A 276 -31.05 9.64 -12.58
N ILE A 277 -31.19 10.02 -13.86
CA ILE A 277 -30.76 11.34 -14.35
C ILE A 277 -31.50 12.46 -13.60
N ALA A 278 -32.83 12.37 -13.51
CA ALA A 278 -33.64 13.39 -12.84
C ALA A 278 -33.26 13.50 -11.34
N ALA A 279 -33.07 12.37 -10.64
CA ALA A 279 -32.60 12.35 -9.25
C ALA A 279 -31.21 13.00 -9.08
N THR A 280 -30.32 12.73 -10.02
CA THR A 280 -28.98 13.33 -10.05
C THR A 280 -29.04 14.84 -10.21
N ASP A 281 -29.92 15.34 -11.07
CA ASP A 281 -30.09 16.78 -11.29
C ASP A 281 -30.67 17.46 -10.04
N VAL A 282 -31.65 16.84 -9.37
CA VAL A 282 -32.19 17.31 -8.09
C VAL A 282 -31.11 17.43 -7.00
N LEU A 283 -30.24 16.41 -6.85
CA LEU A 283 -29.15 16.42 -5.88
C LEU A 283 -28.13 17.53 -6.19
N ARG A 284 -27.82 17.74 -7.48
CA ARG A 284 -26.89 18.80 -7.92
C ARG A 284 -27.47 20.19 -7.70
N GLU A 285 -28.73 20.42 -8.09
CA GLU A 285 -29.41 21.69 -7.89
C GLU A 285 -29.48 22.09 -6.42
N ALA A 286 -29.67 21.11 -5.53
CA ALA A 286 -29.63 21.31 -4.09
C ALA A 286 -28.22 21.51 -3.50
N GLY A 287 -27.15 21.38 -4.31
CA GLY A 287 -25.75 21.55 -3.89
C GLY A 287 -25.19 20.37 -3.11
N GLY A 288 -25.86 19.21 -3.09
CA GLY A 288 -25.47 18.05 -2.31
C GLY A 288 -24.21 17.34 -2.84
N LEU A 289 -23.34 16.90 -1.93
CA LEU A 289 -22.32 15.90 -2.19
C LEU A 289 -22.96 14.52 -2.17
N PHE A 290 -22.76 13.71 -3.21
CA PHE A 290 -23.39 12.38 -3.25
C PHE A 290 -22.54 11.34 -3.97
N ALA A 291 -22.80 10.07 -3.62
CA ALA A 291 -22.34 8.89 -4.33
C ALA A 291 -23.53 8.07 -4.81
N MET A 292 -23.36 7.30 -5.88
CA MET A 292 -24.39 6.40 -6.39
C MET A 292 -23.94 4.95 -6.32
N LEU A 293 -24.83 4.06 -5.85
CA LEU A 293 -24.59 2.63 -5.77
C LEU A 293 -25.35 1.91 -6.88
N GLN A 294 -24.63 1.16 -7.73
CA GLN A 294 -25.27 0.14 -8.55
C GLN A 294 -25.96 -0.89 -7.67
N CYS A 295 -27.22 -1.14 -7.94
CA CYS A 295 -28.06 -1.99 -7.11
C CYS A 295 -29.09 -2.72 -7.97
N ASN A 296 -29.38 -3.96 -7.61
CA ASN A 296 -30.55 -4.71 -8.08
C ASN A 296 -31.41 -5.09 -6.88
N SER A 297 -32.63 -4.55 -6.80
CA SER A 297 -33.52 -4.72 -5.65
C SER A 297 -34.39 -6.01 -5.77
N THR A 298 -33.76 -7.13 -6.12
CA THR A 298 -34.35 -8.46 -6.05
C THR A 298 -33.66 -9.26 -4.93
N TYR A 299 -34.40 -9.95 -4.09
CA TYR A 299 -33.90 -10.62 -2.89
C TYR A 299 -34.14 -12.13 -2.92
N PRO A 300 -33.16 -13.01 -3.26
CA PRO A 300 -31.81 -12.67 -3.74
C PRO A 300 -31.79 -12.24 -5.22
N ALA A 301 -30.87 -11.36 -5.58
CA ALA A 301 -30.66 -10.94 -6.96
C ALA A 301 -30.00 -12.06 -7.79
N PRO A 302 -30.59 -12.45 -8.94
CA PRO A 302 -29.93 -13.38 -9.86
C PRO A 302 -28.65 -12.72 -10.43
N PHE A 303 -27.57 -13.47 -10.52
CA PHE A 303 -26.28 -12.94 -11.05
C PHE A 303 -26.42 -12.34 -12.46
N SER A 304 -27.25 -12.93 -13.33
CA SER A 304 -27.51 -12.43 -14.68
C SER A 304 -28.19 -11.06 -14.73
N SER A 305 -28.78 -10.60 -13.61
CA SER A 305 -29.55 -9.36 -13.53
C SER A 305 -28.78 -8.22 -12.82
N ILE A 306 -27.56 -8.46 -12.33
CA ILE A 306 -26.78 -7.49 -11.55
C ILE A 306 -26.23 -6.36 -12.43
N ASN A 307 -25.78 -6.69 -13.64
CA ASN A 307 -25.29 -5.72 -14.64
C ASN A 307 -24.21 -4.76 -14.10
N LEU A 308 -23.09 -5.28 -13.61
CA LEU A 308 -21.99 -4.48 -13.05
C LEU A 308 -21.39 -3.47 -14.04
N LEU A 309 -21.44 -3.74 -15.35
CA LEU A 309 -20.94 -2.79 -16.35
C LEU A 309 -21.71 -1.45 -16.32
N TYR A 310 -22.91 -1.44 -15.78
CA TYR A 310 -23.68 -0.21 -15.64
C TYR A 310 -23.07 0.79 -14.66
N MET A 311 -22.15 0.35 -13.81
CA MET A 311 -21.38 1.24 -12.92
C MET A 311 -20.65 2.35 -13.69
N ASP A 312 -20.04 2.02 -14.85
CA ASP A 312 -19.35 3.00 -15.69
C ASP A 312 -20.34 4.06 -16.23
N ARG A 313 -21.54 3.61 -16.58
CA ARG A 313 -22.58 4.54 -17.02
C ARG A 313 -23.09 5.41 -15.87
N LEU A 314 -23.28 4.86 -14.68
CA LEU A 314 -23.63 5.63 -13.48
C LEU A 314 -22.55 6.68 -13.17
N LYS A 315 -21.27 6.34 -13.30
CA LYS A 315 -20.16 7.30 -13.12
C LYS A 315 -20.27 8.47 -14.09
N ASN A 316 -20.61 8.17 -15.35
CA ASN A 316 -20.79 9.20 -16.38
C ASN A 316 -22.02 10.07 -16.13
N ILE A 317 -23.15 9.51 -15.67
CA ILE A 317 -24.38 10.22 -15.33
C ILE A 317 -24.16 11.07 -14.06
N GLY A 318 -23.70 10.41 -12.99
CA GLY A 318 -23.51 11.02 -11.67
C GLY A 318 -22.33 11.98 -11.61
N LYS A 319 -21.28 11.76 -12.39
CA LYS A 319 -19.96 12.41 -12.22
C LYS A 319 -19.61 12.51 -10.72
N CYS A 320 -19.80 11.43 -10.03
CA CYS A 320 -19.62 11.27 -8.59
C CYS A 320 -18.95 9.94 -8.30
N GLU A 321 -18.60 9.69 -7.05
CA GLU A 321 -18.10 8.39 -6.64
C GLU A 321 -19.17 7.32 -6.79
N ILE A 322 -18.75 6.12 -7.18
CA ILE A 322 -19.64 5.00 -7.46
C ILE A 322 -19.34 3.86 -6.50
N GLY A 323 -20.39 3.20 -6.07
CA GLY A 323 -20.32 2.00 -5.24
C GLY A 323 -21.25 0.90 -5.73
N TYR A 324 -21.35 -0.12 -4.92
CA TYR A 324 -22.20 -1.29 -5.16
C TYR A 324 -22.98 -1.67 -3.91
N SER A 325 -24.30 -1.87 -4.05
CA SER A 325 -25.18 -2.40 -3.00
C SER A 325 -25.75 -3.74 -3.48
N GLY A 326 -25.28 -4.83 -2.85
CA GLY A 326 -25.49 -6.19 -3.32
C GLY A 326 -26.53 -6.99 -2.55
N HIS A 327 -27.52 -7.56 -3.28
CA HIS A 327 -28.55 -8.46 -2.75
C HIS A 327 -28.42 -9.91 -3.26
N GLU A 328 -27.36 -10.21 -4.00
CA GLU A 328 -26.97 -11.57 -4.39
C GLU A 328 -26.38 -12.35 -3.21
N ARG A 329 -26.36 -13.69 -3.34
CA ARG A 329 -25.71 -14.56 -2.36
C ARG A 329 -24.18 -14.52 -2.51
N GLY A 330 -23.49 -14.56 -1.36
CA GLY A 330 -22.04 -14.49 -1.30
C GLY A 330 -21.50 -13.11 -1.63
N TYR A 331 -20.19 -13.00 -1.90
CA TYR A 331 -19.50 -11.72 -2.09
C TYR A 331 -18.61 -11.62 -3.35
N GLY A 332 -18.63 -12.64 -4.22
CA GLY A 332 -17.83 -12.62 -5.44
C GLY A 332 -18.10 -11.44 -6.37
N VAL A 333 -19.37 -10.96 -6.42
CA VAL A 333 -19.76 -9.77 -7.19
C VAL A 333 -19.20 -8.49 -6.57
N VAL A 334 -19.09 -8.44 -5.23
CA VAL A 334 -18.47 -7.31 -4.51
C VAL A 334 -17.02 -7.12 -4.95
N LEU A 335 -16.24 -8.20 -5.03
CA LEU A 335 -14.84 -8.15 -5.48
C LEU A 335 -14.71 -7.65 -6.93
N ALA A 336 -15.63 -8.11 -7.79
CA ALA A 336 -15.69 -7.61 -9.16
C ALA A 336 -16.08 -6.11 -9.22
N ALA A 337 -16.95 -5.65 -8.33
CA ALA A 337 -17.32 -4.23 -8.23
C ALA A 337 -16.12 -3.38 -7.78
N ILE A 338 -15.36 -3.83 -6.79
CA ILE A 338 -14.09 -3.16 -6.37
C ILE A 338 -13.12 -3.07 -7.54
N ALA A 339 -12.87 -4.17 -8.24
CA ALA A 339 -11.98 -4.19 -9.41
C ALA A 339 -12.46 -3.25 -10.53
N ARG A 340 -13.75 -2.93 -10.60
CA ARG A 340 -14.33 -1.94 -11.53
C ARG A 340 -14.39 -0.51 -10.96
N GLY A 341 -13.82 -0.28 -9.80
CA GLY A 341 -13.70 1.04 -9.20
C GLY A 341 -14.83 1.44 -8.26
N ALA A 342 -15.58 0.48 -7.69
CA ALA A 342 -16.46 0.77 -6.56
C ALA A 342 -15.67 1.32 -5.38
N ARG A 343 -16.14 2.41 -4.79
CA ARG A 343 -15.54 3.08 -3.62
C ARG A 343 -16.39 2.97 -2.37
N ILE A 344 -17.61 2.51 -2.51
CA ILE A 344 -18.54 2.21 -1.41
C ILE A 344 -19.13 0.83 -1.67
N ILE A 345 -19.10 -0.02 -0.67
CA ILE A 345 -19.73 -1.35 -0.69
C ILE A 345 -20.79 -1.40 0.39
N GLU A 346 -21.97 -1.85 0.03
CA GLU A 346 -23.05 -2.13 0.98
C GLU A 346 -23.49 -3.58 0.84
N LYS A 347 -23.51 -4.32 1.94
CA LYS A 347 -23.93 -5.71 1.98
C LYS A 347 -24.74 -5.98 3.25
N HIS A 348 -25.86 -6.70 3.09
CA HIS A 348 -26.68 -7.11 4.23
C HIS A 348 -25.92 -8.02 5.18
N PHE A 349 -26.16 -7.83 6.47
CA PHE A 349 -25.46 -8.48 7.58
C PHE A 349 -26.43 -9.08 8.58
N THR A 350 -26.20 -10.30 9.03
CA THR A 350 -27.06 -10.98 10.03
C THR A 350 -26.27 -11.94 10.89
N LEU A 351 -26.79 -12.21 12.10
CA LEU A 351 -26.26 -13.26 12.97
C LEU A 351 -26.67 -14.66 12.52
N ASP A 352 -27.88 -14.79 11.97
CA ASP A 352 -28.44 -16.09 11.55
C ASP A 352 -29.45 -15.89 10.39
N ARG A 353 -29.23 -16.61 9.28
CA ARG A 353 -30.09 -16.57 8.10
C ARG A 353 -31.46 -17.23 8.30
N SER A 354 -31.63 -17.99 9.38
CA SER A 354 -32.89 -18.68 9.71
C SER A 354 -33.90 -17.79 10.47
N MET A 355 -33.46 -16.60 10.91
CA MET A 355 -34.35 -15.65 11.59
C MET A 355 -35.48 -15.19 10.67
N GLU A 356 -36.58 -14.76 11.26
CA GLU A 356 -37.74 -14.24 10.53
C GLU A 356 -37.41 -12.92 9.86
N GLY A 357 -37.60 -12.80 8.55
CA GLY A 357 -37.34 -11.61 7.73
C GLY A 357 -36.76 -11.97 6.37
N ASN A 358 -37.02 -11.11 5.38
CA ASN A 358 -36.56 -11.38 4.02
C ASN A 358 -35.08 -11.09 3.85
N ASP A 359 -34.55 -10.10 4.57
CA ASP A 359 -33.18 -9.61 4.42
C ASP A 359 -32.14 -10.61 4.96
N HIS A 360 -32.50 -11.42 5.97
CA HIS A 360 -31.63 -12.46 6.51
C HIS A 360 -31.14 -13.45 5.44
N LYS A 361 -31.99 -13.78 4.44
CA LYS A 361 -31.71 -14.78 3.40
C LYS A 361 -30.63 -14.37 2.42
N VAL A 362 -30.40 -13.06 2.26
CA VAL A 362 -29.40 -12.47 1.36
C VAL A 362 -28.20 -11.91 2.12
N SER A 363 -28.27 -11.90 3.44
CA SER A 363 -27.23 -11.36 4.32
C SER A 363 -26.02 -12.28 4.43
N LEU A 364 -24.87 -11.68 4.65
CA LEU A 364 -23.66 -12.39 5.05
C LEU A 364 -23.65 -12.61 6.57
N LEU A 365 -23.12 -13.76 6.98
CA LEU A 365 -22.79 -14.05 8.37
C LEU A 365 -21.47 -13.35 8.76
N PRO A 366 -21.18 -13.14 10.06
CA PRO A 366 -19.96 -12.45 10.49
C PRO A 366 -18.66 -12.99 9.87
N GLY A 367 -18.46 -14.29 9.84
CA GLY A 367 -17.29 -14.91 9.22
C GLY A 367 -17.17 -14.63 7.73
N GLU A 368 -18.26 -14.73 6.98
CA GLU A 368 -18.31 -14.46 5.54
C GLU A 368 -18.07 -12.96 5.23
N PHE A 369 -18.58 -12.09 6.09
CA PHE A 369 -18.38 -10.64 5.95
C PHE A 369 -16.92 -10.27 6.20
N LYS A 370 -16.29 -10.88 7.22
CA LYS A 370 -14.86 -10.72 7.49
C LYS A 370 -14.01 -11.18 6.32
N GLU A 371 -14.31 -12.36 5.76
CA GLU A 371 -13.63 -12.86 4.55
C GLU A 371 -13.79 -11.89 3.37
N MET A 372 -15.00 -11.35 3.18
CA MET A 372 -15.26 -10.34 2.14
C MET A 372 -14.39 -9.10 2.32
N VAL A 373 -14.32 -8.54 3.55
CA VAL A 373 -13.51 -7.34 3.83
C VAL A 373 -12.04 -7.59 3.55
N LEU A 374 -11.49 -8.71 4.01
CA LEU A 374 -10.10 -9.08 3.74
C LEU A 374 -9.84 -9.21 2.24
N ALA A 375 -10.74 -9.91 1.52
CA ALA A 375 -10.60 -10.08 0.08
C ALA A 375 -10.76 -8.75 -0.69
N ILE A 376 -11.56 -7.78 -0.19
CA ILE A 376 -11.62 -6.42 -0.75
C ILE A 376 -10.24 -5.77 -0.65
N ARG A 377 -9.60 -5.80 0.53
CA ARG A 377 -8.26 -5.20 0.72
C ARG A 377 -7.20 -5.85 -0.17
N ASP A 378 -7.26 -7.18 -0.35
CA ASP A 378 -6.37 -7.92 -1.26
C ASP A 378 -6.57 -7.47 -2.72
N VAL A 379 -7.81 -7.32 -3.16
CA VAL A 379 -8.12 -6.83 -4.52
C VAL A 379 -7.61 -5.40 -4.69
N GLU A 380 -7.87 -4.50 -3.72
CA GLU A 380 -7.39 -3.11 -3.76
C GLU A 380 -5.86 -3.05 -3.89
N ALA A 381 -5.14 -3.82 -3.10
CA ALA A 381 -3.68 -3.92 -3.16
C ALA A 381 -3.19 -4.46 -4.52
N SER A 382 -3.94 -5.41 -5.11
CA SER A 382 -3.57 -6.05 -6.38
C SER A 382 -3.83 -5.21 -7.62
N LEU A 383 -4.66 -4.15 -7.54
CA LEU A 383 -4.97 -3.29 -8.68
C LEU A 383 -3.75 -2.51 -9.17
N GLY A 384 -2.84 -2.15 -8.29
CA GLY A 384 -1.59 -1.48 -8.63
C GLY A 384 -1.80 -0.17 -9.42
N SER A 385 -1.02 0.03 -10.46
CA SER A 385 -1.02 1.24 -11.29
C SER A 385 -1.03 0.90 -12.78
N ALA A 386 -1.70 1.71 -13.58
CA ALA A 386 -1.66 1.64 -15.04
C ALA A 386 -0.44 2.36 -15.67
N MET A 387 0.52 2.79 -14.84
CA MET A 387 1.78 3.39 -15.30
C MET A 387 2.66 2.36 -15.98
N GLU A 388 3.78 2.81 -16.57
CA GLU A 388 4.77 1.92 -17.17
C GLU A 388 5.18 0.83 -16.18
N ARG A 389 5.19 -0.43 -16.66
CA ARG A 389 5.50 -1.58 -15.81
C ARG A 389 6.96 -1.54 -15.36
N GLN A 390 7.17 -1.61 -14.08
CA GLN A 390 8.47 -1.83 -13.46
C GLN A 390 8.55 -3.24 -12.90
N LEU A 391 9.74 -3.84 -12.95
CA LEU A 391 9.98 -5.14 -12.33
C LEU A 391 10.04 -4.95 -10.81
N THR A 392 9.42 -5.88 -10.11
CA THR A 392 9.59 -5.97 -8.66
C THR A 392 10.91 -6.66 -8.32
N GLN A 393 11.42 -6.48 -7.12
CA GLN A 393 12.63 -7.15 -6.64
C GLN A 393 12.58 -8.66 -6.85
N GLY A 394 11.46 -9.30 -6.48
CA GLY A 394 11.30 -10.76 -6.69
C GLY A 394 11.31 -11.17 -8.15
N GLU A 395 10.80 -10.32 -9.07
CA GLU A 395 10.88 -10.58 -10.51
C GLU A 395 12.30 -10.38 -11.06
N MET A 396 13.06 -9.40 -10.52
CA MET A 396 14.48 -9.18 -10.89
C MET A 396 15.31 -10.41 -10.53
N ILE A 397 15.24 -10.90 -9.30
CA ILE A 397 15.97 -12.09 -8.85
C ILE A 397 15.58 -13.33 -9.67
N ASN A 398 14.28 -13.51 -9.97
CA ASN A 398 13.84 -14.58 -10.86
C ASN A 398 14.39 -14.42 -12.28
N ARG A 399 14.50 -13.18 -12.76
CA ARG A 399 15.10 -12.88 -14.07
C ARG A 399 16.55 -13.33 -14.13
N GLU A 400 17.34 -13.01 -13.10
CA GLU A 400 18.75 -13.44 -13.00
C GLU A 400 18.89 -14.96 -13.00
N ASN A 401 18.06 -15.67 -12.26
CA ASN A 401 18.17 -17.12 -12.13
C ASN A 401 17.54 -17.90 -13.28
N LEU A 402 16.41 -17.45 -13.83
CA LEU A 402 15.60 -18.22 -14.78
C LEU A 402 15.66 -17.70 -16.21
N ALA A 403 15.95 -16.41 -16.40
CA ALA A 403 16.06 -15.86 -17.75
C ALA A 403 17.28 -16.41 -18.50
N LYS A 404 17.50 -15.91 -19.68
CA LYS A 404 18.57 -16.34 -20.57
C LYS A 404 19.58 -15.21 -20.77
N SER A 405 20.82 -15.59 -20.97
CA SER A 405 21.91 -14.69 -21.34
C SER A 405 22.52 -15.11 -22.66
N LEU A 406 23.16 -14.16 -23.32
CA LEU A 406 24.09 -14.44 -24.39
C LEU A 406 25.40 -14.95 -23.79
N THR A 407 25.88 -16.11 -24.27
CA THR A 407 27.13 -16.75 -23.82
C THR A 407 28.01 -17.11 -25.00
N ALA A 408 29.30 -17.22 -24.77
CA ALA A 408 30.28 -17.66 -25.78
C ALA A 408 30.03 -19.15 -26.10
N ALA A 409 29.73 -19.46 -27.38
CA ALA A 409 29.57 -20.82 -27.86
C ALA A 409 30.89 -21.60 -27.99
N ARG A 410 32.00 -20.89 -28.02
CA ARG A 410 33.38 -21.39 -28.13
C ARG A 410 34.34 -20.36 -27.52
N ASP A 411 35.60 -20.72 -27.39
CA ASP A 411 36.66 -19.79 -27.01
C ASP A 411 36.81 -18.68 -28.08
N ILE A 412 36.89 -17.42 -27.62
CA ILE A 412 36.91 -16.23 -28.47
C ILE A 412 38.11 -15.37 -28.02
N PRO A 413 39.20 -15.33 -28.82
CA PRO A 413 40.33 -14.46 -28.52
C PRO A 413 39.94 -12.97 -28.57
N SER A 414 40.60 -12.15 -27.75
CA SER A 414 40.54 -10.69 -27.84
C SER A 414 40.83 -10.21 -29.25
N GLY A 415 40.16 -9.17 -29.72
CA GLY A 415 40.32 -8.65 -31.09
C GLY A 415 39.46 -9.40 -32.14
N THR A 416 38.75 -10.45 -31.79
CA THR A 416 37.90 -11.22 -32.71
C THR A 416 36.59 -10.48 -32.96
N ARG A 417 36.19 -10.37 -34.26
CA ARG A 417 34.86 -9.84 -34.62
C ARG A 417 33.79 -10.88 -34.35
N LEU A 418 32.81 -10.53 -33.51
CA LEU A 418 31.73 -11.43 -33.06
C LEU A 418 30.76 -11.74 -34.20
N THR A 419 30.47 -13.03 -34.37
CA THR A 419 29.46 -13.56 -35.32
C THR A 419 28.41 -14.38 -34.59
N ALA A 420 27.25 -14.61 -35.22
CA ALA A 420 26.17 -15.36 -34.63
C ALA A 420 26.56 -16.79 -34.19
N GLU A 421 27.51 -17.42 -34.90
CA GLU A 421 27.99 -18.79 -34.59
C GLU A 421 28.89 -18.83 -33.32
N MET A 422 29.34 -17.67 -32.84
CA MET A 422 30.14 -17.53 -31.61
C MET A 422 29.29 -17.30 -30.37
N VAL A 423 28.01 -17.12 -30.54
CA VAL A 423 27.05 -16.78 -29.44
C VAL A 423 25.99 -17.85 -29.31
N GLU A 424 25.77 -18.30 -28.12
CA GLU A 424 24.64 -19.18 -27.76
C GLU A 424 23.80 -18.55 -26.66
N ILE A 425 22.58 -19.06 -26.47
CA ILE A 425 21.64 -18.56 -25.47
C ILE A 425 21.50 -19.62 -24.39
N LYS A 426 21.86 -19.26 -23.13
CA LYS A 426 21.79 -20.16 -21.99
C LYS A 426 21.26 -19.47 -20.73
N SER A 427 20.74 -20.20 -19.78
CA SER A 427 20.53 -19.74 -18.40
C SER A 427 21.85 -19.83 -17.63
N PRO A 428 22.00 -19.04 -16.57
CA PRO A 428 21.09 -18.05 -15.99
C PRO A 428 21.07 -16.70 -16.72
N GLY A 429 20.21 -15.78 -16.29
CA GLY A 429 20.01 -14.44 -16.85
C GLY A 429 20.98 -13.37 -16.36
N GLN A 430 22.18 -13.75 -15.92
CA GLN A 430 23.18 -12.88 -15.30
C GLN A 430 23.98 -12.04 -16.30
N GLY A 431 23.93 -12.39 -17.58
CA GLY A 431 24.61 -11.66 -18.63
C GLY A 431 23.67 -10.87 -19.52
N LEU A 432 24.22 -10.41 -20.66
CA LEU A 432 23.47 -9.66 -21.66
C LEU A 432 22.27 -10.46 -22.16
N GLN A 433 21.10 -9.85 -22.14
CA GLN A 433 19.85 -10.51 -22.53
C GLN A 433 19.80 -10.87 -24.03
N PRO A 434 19.10 -11.93 -24.43
CA PRO A 434 19.07 -12.41 -25.83
C PRO A 434 18.56 -11.42 -26.87
N ASP A 435 17.70 -10.50 -26.52
CA ASP A 435 17.19 -9.42 -27.39
C ASP A 435 18.28 -8.44 -27.83
N ARG A 436 19.42 -8.41 -27.09
CA ARG A 436 20.58 -7.58 -27.40
C ARG A 436 21.57 -8.24 -28.37
N LEU A 437 21.26 -9.44 -28.89
CA LEU A 437 22.16 -10.15 -29.81
C LEU A 437 22.58 -9.30 -31.00
N ASN A 438 21.66 -8.58 -31.62
CA ASN A 438 21.98 -7.73 -32.78
C ASN A 438 22.94 -6.56 -32.44
N ASP A 439 22.88 -6.10 -31.19
CA ASP A 439 23.80 -5.03 -30.72
C ASP A 439 25.21 -5.56 -30.50
N LEU A 440 25.35 -6.86 -30.24
CA LEU A 440 26.61 -7.55 -30.01
C LEU A 440 27.30 -7.98 -31.34
N LEU A 441 26.49 -8.41 -32.33
CA LEU A 441 27.04 -8.90 -33.58
C LEU A 441 27.84 -7.84 -34.35
N GLY A 442 29.00 -8.25 -34.86
CA GLY A 442 29.92 -7.37 -35.59
C GLY A 442 30.85 -6.50 -34.71
N ARG A 443 30.63 -6.50 -33.39
CA ARG A 443 31.57 -5.89 -32.43
C ARG A 443 32.84 -6.71 -32.32
N VAL A 444 33.88 -6.13 -31.74
CA VAL A 444 35.17 -6.78 -31.53
C VAL A 444 35.30 -7.11 -30.05
N SER A 445 35.57 -8.38 -29.72
CA SER A 445 35.81 -8.79 -28.34
C SER A 445 36.97 -8.00 -27.72
N GLN A 446 36.75 -7.43 -26.54
CA GLN A 446 37.73 -6.62 -25.84
C GLN A 446 38.68 -7.46 -24.97
N HIS A 447 38.35 -8.70 -24.69
CA HIS A 447 39.08 -9.66 -23.85
C HIS A 447 38.98 -11.08 -24.42
N ASP A 448 39.82 -11.97 -23.93
CA ASP A 448 39.71 -13.39 -24.22
C ASP A 448 38.49 -13.95 -23.47
N MET A 449 37.64 -14.72 -24.16
CA MET A 449 36.50 -15.39 -23.59
C MET A 449 36.66 -16.89 -23.75
N GLN A 450 36.26 -17.62 -22.74
CA GLN A 450 36.14 -19.08 -22.79
C GLN A 450 34.73 -19.47 -23.19
N LYS A 451 34.55 -20.69 -23.68
CA LYS A 451 33.23 -21.26 -23.96
C LYS A 451 32.40 -21.25 -22.70
N GLY A 452 31.22 -20.64 -22.77
CA GLY A 452 30.27 -20.53 -21.68
C GLY A 452 30.33 -19.19 -20.93
N ASP A 453 31.33 -18.37 -21.14
CA ASP A 453 31.42 -17.02 -20.56
C ASP A 453 30.22 -16.17 -21.01
N PHE A 454 29.69 -15.36 -20.10
CA PHE A 454 28.62 -14.41 -20.39
C PHE A 454 29.14 -13.20 -21.16
N PHE A 455 28.32 -12.70 -22.08
CA PHE A 455 28.45 -11.35 -22.56
C PHE A 455 27.73 -10.39 -21.62
N PHE A 456 28.36 -9.23 -21.38
CA PHE A 456 27.82 -8.17 -20.51
C PHE A 456 27.55 -6.89 -21.28
N SER A 457 26.88 -5.93 -20.65
CA SER A 457 26.66 -4.61 -21.23
C SER A 457 27.95 -3.86 -21.53
N SER A 458 29.06 -4.15 -20.81
CA SER A 458 30.41 -3.66 -21.09
C SER A 458 30.94 -4.09 -22.45
N ASP A 459 30.55 -5.28 -22.96
CA ASP A 459 30.95 -5.77 -24.30
C ASP A 459 30.26 -4.99 -25.43
N LEU A 460 29.20 -4.25 -25.13
CA LEU A 460 28.57 -3.30 -26.05
C LEU A 460 29.25 -1.93 -26.06
N GLN A 461 30.16 -1.67 -25.15
CA GLN A 461 30.90 -0.42 -25.06
C GLN A 461 32.25 -0.56 -25.82
N ASN A 462 32.69 0.53 -26.44
CA ASN A 462 33.99 0.55 -27.10
C ASN A 462 35.14 0.94 -26.16
N LYS A 463 34.89 1.01 -24.87
CA LYS A 463 35.85 1.46 -23.86
C LYS A 463 36.09 0.33 -22.86
N ARG A 464 37.34 -0.11 -22.78
CA ARG A 464 37.82 -1.01 -21.73
C ARG A 464 37.92 -0.21 -20.43
N GLU A 465 37.27 -0.63 -19.38
CA GLU A 465 37.56 -0.11 -18.06
C GLU A 465 38.86 -0.74 -17.56
N GLU A 466 39.88 0.07 -17.31
CA GLU A 466 41.09 -0.42 -16.67
C GLU A 466 40.89 -0.53 -15.17
N PRO A 467 41.29 -1.66 -14.55
CA PRO A 467 41.23 -1.80 -13.10
C PRO A 467 41.97 -0.64 -12.42
N ARG A 468 41.30 0.05 -11.54
CA ARG A 468 41.94 1.10 -10.72
C ARG A 468 42.58 0.45 -9.50
N ALA A 469 43.79 0.85 -9.17
CA ALA A 469 44.42 0.50 -7.91
C ALA A 469 43.74 1.29 -6.79
N PHE A 470 42.98 0.59 -5.94
CA PHE A 470 42.35 1.17 -4.73
C PHE A 470 43.23 0.89 -3.52
N SER A 471 43.35 1.89 -2.64
CA SER A 471 43.95 1.74 -1.32
C SER A 471 42.92 2.14 -0.28
N PHE A 472 42.44 1.15 0.45
CA PHE A 472 41.48 1.37 1.55
C PHE A 472 42.24 1.56 2.87
N LYS A 473 41.69 2.38 3.76
CA LYS A 473 42.26 2.60 5.11
C LYS A 473 41.86 1.50 6.10
N ARG A 474 40.88 0.69 5.76
CA ARG A 474 40.39 -0.43 6.57
C ARG A 474 40.63 -1.72 5.81
N PRO A 475 40.78 -2.85 6.53
CA PRO A 475 40.84 -4.17 5.89
C PRO A 475 39.63 -4.37 4.96
N TRP A 476 39.89 -4.93 3.80
CA TRP A 476 38.88 -5.24 2.80
C TRP A 476 39.11 -6.65 2.23
N GLY A 477 38.04 -7.24 1.69
CA GLY A 477 38.11 -8.58 1.14
C GLY A 477 37.03 -8.88 0.14
N VAL A 478 37.00 -10.15 -0.23
CA VAL A 478 36.06 -10.65 -1.23
C VAL A 478 35.37 -11.92 -0.74
N PRO A 479 34.13 -12.17 -1.19
CA PRO A 479 33.47 -13.43 -0.94
C PRO A 479 34.18 -14.55 -1.69
N VAL A 480 34.35 -15.70 -1.02
CA VAL A 480 35.01 -16.88 -1.56
C VAL A 480 34.29 -18.16 -1.14
N ARG A 481 34.64 -19.26 -1.83
CA ARG A 481 34.18 -20.61 -1.48
C ARG A 481 35.37 -21.57 -1.42
N TYR A 482 35.17 -22.80 -0.93
CA TYR A 482 36.23 -23.80 -0.86
C TYR A 482 36.87 -24.12 -2.21
N HIS A 483 36.15 -23.96 -3.33
CA HIS A 483 36.67 -24.27 -4.66
C HIS A 483 37.47 -23.14 -5.31
N ASP A 484 37.36 -21.88 -4.89
CA ASP A 484 37.93 -20.73 -5.56
C ASP A 484 38.83 -19.83 -4.69
N PHE A 485 38.79 -19.96 -3.35
CA PHE A 485 39.51 -19.06 -2.43
C PHE A 485 41.03 -18.96 -2.74
N VAL A 486 41.68 -20.06 -3.15
CA VAL A 486 43.11 -20.05 -3.49
C VAL A 486 43.41 -19.16 -4.70
N SER A 487 42.58 -19.28 -5.74
CA SER A 487 42.70 -18.45 -6.93
C SER A 487 42.40 -16.97 -6.65
N MET A 488 41.37 -16.71 -5.89
CA MET A 488 40.98 -15.35 -5.49
C MET A 488 42.04 -14.69 -4.61
N ALA A 489 42.56 -15.39 -3.61
CA ALA A 489 43.63 -14.89 -2.74
C ALA A 489 44.93 -14.59 -3.52
N SER A 490 45.19 -15.30 -4.61
CA SER A 490 46.38 -15.06 -5.45
C SER A 490 46.20 -13.90 -6.45
N LEU A 491 44.97 -13.63 -6.89
CA LEU A 491 44.64 -12.62 -7.88
C LEU A 491 44.38 -11.25 -7.27
N ILE A 492 43.83 -11.21 -6.05
CA ILE A 492 43.33 -10.00 -5.40
C ILE A 492 44.12 -9.78 -4.10
N PRO A 493 44.79 -8.60 -3.92
CA PRO A 493 45.52 -8.28 -2.70
C PRO A 493 44.53 -7.90 -1.56
N ALA A 494 43.68 -8.84 -1.17
CA ALA A 494 42.71 -8.69 -0.12
C ALA A 494 43.34 -8.86 1.27
N ASP A 495 42.78 -8.20 2.30
CA ASP A 495 43.19 -8.35 3.69
C ASP A 495 42.45 -9.49 4.37
N LEU A 496 41.22 -9.81 3.90
CA LEU A 496 40.35 -10.82 4.45
C LEU A 496 39.68 -11.66 3.36
N LEU A 497 39.29 -12.89 3.72
CA LEU A 497 38.48 -13.79 2.90
C LEU A 497 37.18 -14.08 3.62
N GLU A 498 36.06 -13.87 2.96
CA GLU A 498 34.73 -14.14 3.49
C GLU A 498 34.17 -15.41 2.84
N PHE A 499 34.13 -16.51 3.62
CA PHE A 499 33.63 -17.78 3.14
C PHE A 499 32.11 -17.82 3.16
N HIS A 500 31.47 -17.75 2.02
CA HIS A 500 30.03 -17.93 1.83
C HIS A 500 29.69 -19.41 1.80
N PHE A 501 29.22 -19.96 2.90
CA PHE A 501 28.88 -21.37 3.00
C PHE A 501 27.52 -21.72 2.41
N SER A 502 27.48 -22.83 1.71
CA SER A 502 26.28 -23.64 1.55
C SER A 502 26.17 -24.65 2.70
N PHE A 503 24.98 -25.24 2.90
CA PHE A 503 24.84 -26.29 3.93
C PHE A 503 25.73 -27.53 3.68
N ARG A 504 26.16 -27.76 2.43
CA ARG A 504 27.09 -28.85 2.07
C ARG A 504 28.52 -28.57 2.54
N ASP A 505 28.93 -27.32 2.49
CA ASP A 505 30.28 -26.93 2.95
C ASP A 505 30.44 -27.20 4.46
N LEU A 506 29.33 -27.21 5.22
CA LEU A 506 29.36 -27.59 6.64
C LEU A 506 29.59 -29.10 6.88
N GLU A 507 29.51 -29.91 5.84
CA GLU A 507 29.79 -31.37 5.91
C GLU A 507 31.22 -31.70 5.55
N GLU A 508 31.94 -30.72 4.96
CA GLU A 508 33.34 -30.89 4.55
C GLU A 508 34.30 -30.54 5.69
N LYS A 509 35.48 -31.14 5.66
CA LYS A 509 36.51 -30.87 6.64
C LYS A 509 37.46 -29.81 6.17
N PRO A 510 37.70 -28.74 6.93
CA PRO A 510 38.61 -27.69 6.52
C PRO A 510 40.03 -28.20 6.15
N GLU A 511 40.51 -29.24 6.79
CA GLU A 511 41.83 -29.86 6.53
C GLU A 511 41.91 -30.40 5.09
N ASP A 512 40.82 -30.72 4.45
CA ASP A 512 40.80 -31.23 3.08
C ASP A 512 41.11 -30.09 2.10
N HIS A 513 40.74 -28.84 2.44
CA HIS A 513 40.89 -27.63 1.61
C HIS A 513 42.12 -26.82 1.97
N PHE A 514 42.46 -26.67 3.24
CA PHE A 514 43.59 -25.90 3.74
C PHE A 514 44.80 -26.75 3.98
N LYS A 515 45.87 -26.55 3.22
CA LYS A 515 47.16 -27.29 3.40
C LYS A 515 48.18 -26.49 4.18
N GLU A 516 48.09 -25.19 4.17
CA GLU A 516 49.00 -24.24 4.83
C GLU A 516 48.17 -23.08 5.43
N PRO A 517 48.66 -22.39 6.46
CA PRO A 517 48.00 -21.18 6.97
C PRO A 517 47.99 -20.03 5.95
N PHE A 518 46.94 -19.22 6.00
CA PHE A 518 46.74 -18.01 5.19
C PHE A 518 46.91 -16.77 6.05
N ASP A 519 47.58 -15.76 5.53
CA ASP A 519 47.79 -14.47 6.21
C ASP A 519 46.55 -13.56 6.21
N HIS A 520 45.46 -13.98 5.59
CA HIS A 520 44.20 -13.27 5.54
C HIS A 520 43.41 -13.39 6.85
N GLN A 521 42.54 -12.42 7.12
CA GLN A 521 41.52 -12.56 8.16
C GLN A 521 40.40 -13.46 7.65
N LEU A 522 39.83 -14.27 8.57
CA LEU A 522 38.71 -15.18 8.32
C LEU A 522 37.41 -14.51 8.70
N ILE A 523 36.48 -14.45 7.75
CA ILE A 523 35.06 -14.18 7.99
C ILE A 523 34.26 -15.29 7.35
N VAL A 524 33.14 -15.66 7.98
CA VAL A 524 32.24 -16.70 7.48
C VAL A 524 30.84 -16.09 7.32
N HIS A 525 30.23 -16.31 6.19
CA HIS A 525 28.81 -16.05 5.95
C HIS A 525 28.04 -17.37 6.09
N ALA A 526 27.13 -17.42 7.06
CA ALA A 526 26.33 -18.61 7.32
C ALA A 526 25.43 -18.95 6.13
N PRO A 527 25.10 -20.24 5.88
CA PRO A 527 24.11 -20.59 4.89
C PRO A 527 22.74 -19.97 5.22
N GLU A 528 22.06 -19.47 4.21
CA GLU A 528 20.66 -19.04 4.35
C GLU A 528 19.71 -20.23 4.32
N ILE A 529 20.03 -21.24 3.49
CA ILE A 529 19.24 -22.47 3.31
C ILE A 529 20.06 -23.66 3.79
N PHE A 530 19.44 -24.46 4.64
CA PHE A 530 19.99 -25.69 5.18
C PHE A 530 19.34 -26.93 4.55
N SER A 531 19.82 -28.11 4.93
CA SER A 531 19.31 -29.38 4.43
C SER A 531 17.77 -29.50 4.57
N GLY A 532 17.11 -30.03 3.55
CA GLY A 532 15.67 -30.15 3.49
C GLY A 532 14.93 -28.82 3.26
N SER A 533 15.57 -27.87 2.56
CA SER A 533 15.03 -26.54 2.25
C SER A 533 14.66 -25.72 3.50
N TYR A 534 15.34 -25.98 4.62
CA TYR A 534 15.14 -25.25 5.86
C TYR A 534 15.79 -23.87 5.78
N LEU A 535 15.02 -22.82 5.98
CA LEU A 535 15.50 -21.45 6.14
C LEU A 535 15.77 -21.19 7.60
N LEU A 536 16.96 -20.65 7.90
CA LEU A 536 17.32 -20.31 9.28
C LEU A 536 16.34 -19.27 9.84
N ASN A 537 15.67 -19.62 10.93
CA ASN A 537 14.80 -18.69 11.64
C ASN A 537 14.92 -18.88 13.16
N LEU A 538 15.70 -17.99 13.78
CA LEU A 538 15.90 -18.00 15.24
C LEU A 538 14.83 -17.15 15.98
N ALA A 539 13.99 -16.43 15.26
CA ALA A 539 12.94 -15.57 15.83
C ALA A 539 11.55 -16.25 15.85
N VAL A 540 11.49 -17.52 15.44
CA VAL A 540 10.24 -18.28 15.31
C VAL A 540 9.63 -18.61 16.67
N ASP A 541 8.30 -18.73 16.72
CA ASP A 541 7.56 -19.09 17.94
C ASP A 541 7.49 -20.62 18.16
N ASN A 542 7.73 -21.42 17.12
CA ASN A 542 7.72 -22.88 17.19
C ASN A 542 9.00 -23.39 17.88
N PRO A 543 8.90 -24.10 19.04
CA PRO A 543 10.07 -24.56 19.79
C PRO A 543 10.95 -25.59 19.05
N GLU A 544 10.37 -26.45 18.20
CA GLU A 544 11.10 -27.42 17.43
C GLU A 544 11.95 -26.79 16.35
N GLU A 545 11.35 -25.81 15.67
CA GLU A 545 12.01 -25.02 14.62
C GLU A 545 13.11 -24.13 15.21
N ALA A 546 12.84 -23.48 16.35
CA ALA A 546 13.84 -22.72 17.10
C ALA A 546 15.04 -23.59 17.52
N ALA A 547 14.79 -24.79 18.08
CA ALA A 547 15.84 -25.72 18.46
C ALA A 547 16.66 -26.16 17.24
N ARG A 548 16.04 -26.41 16.10
CA ARG A 548 16.73 -26.70 14.85
C ARG A 548 17.61 -25.52 14.42
N GLY A 549 17.10 -24.28 14.45
CA GLY A 549 17.88 -23.09 14.13
C GLY A 549 19.13 -22.94 15.00
N VAL A 550 18.98 -23.12 16.30
CA VAL A 550 20.10 -23.12 17.26
C VAL A 550 21.14 -24.21 16.90
N SER A 551 20.68 -25.42 16.58
CA SER A 551 21.57 -26.53 16.20
C SER A 551 22.34 -26.26 14.90
N GLU A 552 21.67 -25.71 13.89
CA GLU A 552 22.31 -25.38 12.60
C GLU A 552 23.31 -24.21 12.76
N MET A 553 22.96 -23.18 13.54
CA MET A 553 23.89 -22.11 13.85
C MET A 553 25.11 -22.60 14.63
N GLN A 554 24.93 -23.52 15.58
CA GLN A 554 26.05 -24.17 16.30
C GLN A 554 26.99 -24.90 15.35
N ARG A 555 26.47 -25.59 14.33
CA ARG A 555 27.29 -26.24 13.30
C ARG A 555 28.16 -25.23 12.53
N VAL A 556 27.60 -24.07 12.17
CA VAL A 556 28.36 -22.98 11.51
C VAL A 556 29.49 -22.50 12.42
N VAL A 557 29.19 -22.31 13.72
CA VAL A 557 30.19 -21.91 14.71
C VAL A 557 31.31 -22.96 14.81
N ASP A 558 30.97 -24.25 14.88
CA ASP A 558 31.95 -25.33 15.04
C ASP A 558 32.84 -25.49 13.81
N VAL A 559 32.30 -25.36 12.60
CA VAL A 559 33.08 -25.32 11.34
C VAL A 559 33.99 -24.10 11.31
N THR A 560 33.49 -22.91 11.65
CA THR A 560 34.32 -21.71 11.73
C THR A 560 35.48 -21.85 12.69
N ARG A 561 35.25 -22.45 13.83
CA ARG A 561 36.31 -22.79 14.83
C ARG A 561 37.36 -23.74 14.25
N SER A 562 36.93 -24.74 13.51
CA SER A 562 37.85 -25.71 12.89
C SER A 562 38.70 -25.10 11.76
N MET A 563 38.25 -24.02 11.15
CA MET A 563 39.03 -23.25 10.17
C MET A 563 40.06 -22.31 10.79
N LYS A 564 39.82 -21.83 12.02
CA LYS A 564 40.66 -20.86 12.72
C LYS A 564 42.16 -21.16 12.73
N PRO A 565 42.63 -22.42 12.93
CA PRO A 565 44.06 -22.74 12.87
C PRO A 565 44.73 -22.40 11.55
N PHE A 566 43.98 -22.32 10.45
CA PHE A 566 44.51 -21.96 9.14
C PHE A 566 44.52 -20.45 8.89
N PHE A 567 43.96 -19.65 9.81
CA PHE A 567 43.88 -18.20 9.73
C PHE A 567 44.43 -17.54 11.01
N PRO A 568 45.74 -17.53 11.19
CA PRO A 568 46.37 -17.10 12.45
C PRO A 568 46.15 -15.62 12.79
N ASN A 569 45.78 -14.80 11.81
CA ASN A 569 45.48 -13.39 11.99
C ASN A 569 44.04 -13.12 12.41
N SER A 570 43.24 -14.16 12.73
CA SER A 570 41.84 -14.05 13.13
C SER A 570 41.66 -14.59 14.55
N ASP A 571 41.84 -13.74 15.57
CA ASP A 571 41.66 -14.16 16.98
C ASP A 571 40.19 -14.51 17.30
N CYS A 572 39.24 -13.76 16.72
CA CYS A 572 37.81 -13.97 16.88
C CYS A 572 37.12 -13.77 15.52
N PRO A 573 37.05 -14.79 14.65
CA PRO A 573 36.37 -14.71 13.37
C PRO A 573 34.93 -14.27 13.51
N LEU A 574 34.48 -13.41 12.59
CA LEU A 574 33.08 -13.00 12.52
C LEU A 574 32.27 -14.03 11.73
N ILE A 575 31.06 -14.30 12.19
CA ILE A 575 30.07 -15.10 11.49
C ILE A 575 28.89 -14.19 11.15
N ILE A 576 28.73 -13.88 9.89
CA ILE A 576 27.61 -13.12 9.36
C ILE A 576 26.43 -14.07 9.20
N ALA A 577 25.25 -13.71 9.69
CA ALA A 577 24.08 -14.55 9.59
C ALA A 577 22.79 -13.77 9.29
N ASN A 578 22.00 -14.30 8.37
CA ASN A 578 20.57 -14.01 8.29
C ASN A 578 19.90 -14.84 9.38
N VAL A 579 19.45 -14.16 10.45
CA VAL A 579 18.96 -14.84 11.66
C VAL A 579 17.46 -15.14 11.65
N GLY A 580 16.77 -14.85 10.54
CA GLY A 580 15.33 -15.08 10.38
C GLY A 580 14.50 -13.84 10.68
N GLY A 581 13.29 -14.04 11.20
CA GLY A 581 12.33 -12.93 11.42
C GLY A 581 11.51 -12.59 10.19
N PHE A 582 11.25 -13.56 9.32
CA PHE A 582 10.43 -13.39 8.13
C PHE A 582 9.03 -13.99 8.30
N THR A 583 8.08 -13.45 7.58
CA THR A 583 6.68 -13.90 7.47
C THR A 583 6.28 -14.10 6.00
N GLU A 584 5.22 -14.91 5.76
CA GLU A 584 4.72 -15.20 4.41
C GLU A 584 3.64 -14.20 3.96
N ALA A 585 2.75 -13.81 4.87
CA ALA A 585 1.54 -13.08 4.53
C ALA A 585 1.70 -11.56 4.43
N GLY A 586 2.74 -10.99 5.03
CA GLY A 586 2.96 -9.54 5.08
C GLY A 586 3.85 -9.13 6.25
N PHE A 587 4.14 -7.84 6.36
CA PHE A 587 4.83 -7.29 7.51
C PHE A 587 3.91 -7.29 8.74
N ILE A 588 4.50 -7.49 9.91
CA ILE A 588 3.79 -7.51 11.20
C ILE A 588 3.97 -6.19 11.96
N ASP A 589 3.13 -5.97 12.96
CA ASP A 589 3.16 -4.77 13.80
C ASP A 589 4.41 -4.68 14.69
N ALA A 590 4.73 -3.46 15.15
CA ALA A 590 5.93 -3.19 15.95
C ALA A 590 5.95 -4.00 17.27
N SER A 591 4.81 -4.23 17.90
CA SER A 591 4.71 -5.06 19.12
C SER A 591 5.07 -6.52 18.86
N GLU A 592 4.63 -7.09 17.76
CA GLU A 592 4.94 -8.47 17.37
C GLU A 592 6.42 -8.60 16.95
N ARG A 593 7.00 -7.56 16.31
CA ARG A 593 8.44 -7.51 16.02
C ARG A 593 9.30 -7.47 17.29
N HIS A 594 8.87 -6.73 18.30
CA HIS A 594 9.55 -6.71 19.61
C HIS A 594 9.62 -8.11 20.22
N ASP A 595 8.53 -8.86 20.19
CA ASP A 595 8.49 -10.25 20.65
C ASP A 595 9.41 -11.18 19.82
N MET A 596 9.51 -10.93 18.50
CA MET A 596 10.46 -11.65 17.64
C MET A 596 11.92 -11.37 18.01
N TYR A 597 12.29 -10.10 18.28
CA TYR A 597 13.64 -9.76 18.76
C TYR A 597 13.96 -10.41 20.10
N ALA A 598 13.02 -10.49 21.03
CA ALA A 598 13.19 -11.16 22.31
C ALA A 598 13.46 -12.68 22.14
N ARG A 599 12.68 -13.35 21.27
CA ARG A 599 12.91 -14.78 20.93
C ARG A 599 14.26 -14.99 20.25
N LEU A 600 14.65 -14.09 19.35
CA LEU A 600 15.95 -14.12 18.69
C LEU A 600 17.09 -14.06 19.71
N ALA A 601 17.05 -13.10 20.63
CA ALA A 601 18.06 -12.95 21.70
C ALA A 601 18.15 -14.21 22.57
N GLU A 602 17.01 -14.75 23.00
CA GLU A 602 16.95 -16.01 23.77
C GLU A 602 17.59 -17.19 23.01
N ASN A 603 17.27 -17.35 21.72
CA ASN A 603 17.80 -18.47 20.93
C ASN A 603 19.28 -18.29 20.59
N LEU A 604 19.75 -17.08 20.30
CA LEU A 604 21.18 -16.81 20.12
C LEU A 604 21.98 -17.08 21.39
N SER A 605 21.43 -16.81 22.58
CA SER A 605 22.10 -17.11 23.87
C SER A 605 22.35 -18.58 24.11
N LYS A 606 21.63 -19.48 23.41
CA LYS A 606 21.79 -20.93 23.47
C LYS A 606 22.95 -21.46 22.62
N VAL A 607 23.46 -20.64 21.70
CA VAL A 607 24.61 -20.98 20.84
C VAL A 607 25.90 -20.69 21.60
N ASN A 608 26.79 -21.67 21.66
CA ASN A 608 28.12 -21.45 22.24
C ASN A 608 29.01 -20.73 21.24
N THR A 609 29.31 -19.44 21.48
CA THR A 609 30.10 -18.58 20.63
C THR A 609 31.55 -18.39 21.07
N ASP A 610 32.09 -19.24 21.99
CA ASP A 610 33.47 -19.12 22.46
C ASP A 610 34.47 -19.05 21.29
N GLY A 611 35.22 -17.95 21.18
CA GLY A 611 36.27 -17.73 20.18
C GLY A 611 35.81 -17.35 18.79
N VAL A 612 34.51 -17.05 18.61
CA VAL A 612 33.89 -16.46 17.39
C VAL A 612 32.86 -15.43 17.79
N GLU A 613 32.42 -14.60 16.87
CA GLU A 613 31.36 -13.63 17.09
C GLU A 613 30.30 -13.76 16.00
N ILE A 614 29.04 -13.96 16.37
CA ILE A 614 27.89 -13.93 15.46
C ILE A 614 27.42 -12.49 15.32
N ILE A 615 27.36 -12.00 14.08
CA ILE A 615 26.87 -10.68 13.74
C ILE A 615 25.67 -10.80 12.81
N PRO A 616 24.45 -10.47 13.25
CA PRO A 616 23.29 -10.41 12.37
C PRO A 616 23.51 -9.40 11.25
N GLN A 617 22.95 -9.68 10.07
CA GLN A 617 23.03 -8.80 8.90
C GLN A 617 21.80 -7.91 8.81
N THR A 618 21.95 -6.66 8.33
CA THR A 618 20.79 -5.85 7.92
C THR A 618 20.16 -6.45 6.67
N MET A 619 18.82 -6.49 6.63
CA MET A 619 18.07 -7.28 5.67
C MET A 619 17.29 -6.43 4.66
N PRO A 620 17.11 -6.91 3.41
CA PRO A 620 16.17 -6.31 2.49
C PRO A 620 14.73 -6.62 2.93
N PRO A 621 13.72 -5.81 2.54
CA PRO A 621 12.33 -6.02 2.97
C PRO A 621 11.74 -7.31 2.39
N PHE A 622 12.19 -7.70 1.20
CA PHE A 622 11.69 -8.85 0.44
C PHE A 622 12.82 -9.76 -0.04
N PRO A 623 13.48 -10.50 0.86
CA PRO A 623 14.46 -11.45 0.41
C PRO A 623 13.77 -12.54 -0.41
N TRP A 624 14.35 -12.85 -1.57
CA TRP A 624 13.87 -13.99 -2.33
C TRP A 624 14.50 -15.25 -1.78
N LEU A 625 13.65 -16.22 -1.47
CA LEU A 625 14.07 -17.53 -0.98
C LEU A 625 13.30 -18.60 -1.76
N PHE A 626 13.87 -19.79 -1.90
CA PHE A 626 13.17 -20.93 -2.52
C PHE A 626 11.80 -21.12 -1.85
N GLY A 627 10.72 -21.13 -2.65
CA GLY A 627 9.36 -21.23 -2.16
C GLY A 627 8.59 -19.90 -2.16
N GLY A 628 9.18 -18.82 -2.65
CA GLY A 628 8.49 -17.55 -2.89
C GLY A 628 9.00 -16.39 -2.05
N GLN A 629 8.39 -15.26 -2.25
CA GLN A 629 8.72 -14.02 -1.56
C GLN A 629 8.35 -14.10 -0.09
N ARG A 630 9.25 -13.62 0.76
CA ARG A 630 9.04 -13.44 2.21
C ARG A 630 9.05 -11.95 2.55
N HIS A 631 8.59 -11.62 3.74
CA HIS A 631 8.61 -10.28 4.30
C HIS A 631 9.54 -10.29 5.51
N HIS A 632 10.69 -9.64 5.41
CA HIS A 632 11.60 -9.50 6.56
C HIS A 632 11.10 -8.44 7.52
N ASN A 633 10.93 -8.82 8.78
CA ASN A 633 10.45 -7.97 9.85
C ASN A 633 11.57 -7.50 10.79
N LEU A 634 12.70 -8.24 10.86
CA LEU A 634 13.84 -7.89 11.69
C LEU A 634 15.00 -7.34 10.85
N PHE A 635 15.81 -6.48 11.44
CA PHE A 635 16.99 -5.83 10.84
C PHE A 635 16.70 -5.01 9.58
N VAL A 636 15.48 -4.49 9.47
CA VAL A 636 15.02 -3.58 8.39
C VAL A 636 14.74 -2.16 8.88
N ASP A 637 14.56 -1.96 10.18
CA ASP A 637 14.33 -0.65 10.81
C ASP A 637 15.51 -0.22 11.67
N ALA A 638 15.98 1.05 11.50
CA ALA A 638 17.19 1.55 12.16
C ALA A 638 17.03 1.68 13.67
N ASP A 639 15.86 2.08 14.17
CA ASP A 639 15.64 2.32 15.58
C ASP A 639 15.54 0.99 16.35
N GLU A 640 14.86 -0.01 15.77
CA GLU A 640 14.77 -1.36 16.31
C GLU A 640 16.15 -2.07 16.34
N ILE A 641 16.97 -1.89 15.28
CA ILE A 641 18.34 -2.42 15.25
C ILE A 641 19.18 -1.82 16.39
N VAL A 642 19.11 -0.50 16.55
CA VAL A 642 19.86 0.21 17.61
C VAL A 642 19.40 -0.24 18.99
N GLU A 643 18.10 -0.40 19.21
CA GLU A 643 17.54 -0.90 20.46
C GLU A 643 18.05 -2.31 20.77
N PHE A 644 17.97 -3.24 19.82
CA PHE A 644 18.46 -4.61 19.97
C PHE A 644 19.97 -4.66 20.25
N CYS A 645 20.78 -3.94 19.50
CA CYS A 645 22.22 -3.90 19.70
C CYS A 645 22.60 -3.35 21.09
N ASN A 646 21.92 -2.31 21.57
CA ASN A 646 22.17 -1.75 22.90
C ASN A 646 21.72 -2.69 24.03
N ALA A 647 20.57 -3.33 23.86
CA ALA A 647 20.01 -4.22 24.90
C ALA A 647 20.83 -5.51 25.04
N GLU A 648 21.19 -6.13 23.94
CA GLU A 648 21.79 -7.47 23.89
C GLU A 648 23.32 -7.46 23.68
N GLY A 649 23.91 -6.30 23.38
CA GLY A 649 25.35 -6.14 23.15
C GLY A 649 25.86 -6.69 21.82
N PHE A 650 24.99 -6.92 20.86
CA PHE A 650 25.37 -7.40 19.52
C PHE A 650 25.97 -6.28 18.65
N ARG A 651 26.92 -6.70 17.82
CA ARG A 651 27.32 -5.93 16.62
C ARG A 651 26.67 -6.55 15.39
N ILE A 652 26.70 -5.86 14.28
CA ILE A 652 26.03 -6.27 13.03
C ILE A 652 26.95 -6.26 11.83
N CYS A 653 26.57 -6.98 10.80
CA CYS A 653 26.99 -6.74 9.43
C CYS A 653 26.05 -5.71 8.81
N LEU A 654 26.56 -4.52 8.50
CA LEU A 654 25.80 -3.49 7.80
C LEU A 654 25.93 -3.71 6.29
N ASP A 655 24.89 -4.28 5.71
CA ASP A 655 24.76 -4.44 4.28
C ASP A 655 24.14 -3.17 3.68
N VAL A 656 24.90 -2.53 2.79
CA VAL A 656 24.53 -1.23 2.22
C VAL A 656 23.39 -1.36 1.22
N SER A 657 23.40 -2.41 0.40
CA SER A 657 22.35 -2.66 -0.59
C SER A 657 21.02 -3.03 0.09
N HIS A 658 21.06 -3.98 1.01
CA HIS A 658 19.89 -4.38 1.80
C HIS A 658 19.26 -3.21 2.55
N SER A 659 20.08 -2.40 3.22
CA SER A 659 19.64 -1.19 3.92
C SER A 659 19.04 -0.16 2.96
N LYS A 660 19.59 -0.02 1.75
CA LYS A 660 19.03 0.86 0.72
C LYS A 660 17.66 0.38 0.24
N LEU A 661 17.51 -0.93 0.00
CA LEU A 661 16.23 -1.55 -0.37
C LEU A 661 15.17 -1.35 0.71
N ALA A 662 15.51 -1.59 1.99
CA ALA A 662 14.62 -1.37 3.12
C ALA A 662 14.18 0.10 3.20
N CYS A 663 15.11 1.05 3.14
CA CYS A 663 14.80 2.47 3.18
C CYS A 663 13.92 2.93 2.01
N THR A 664 14.13 2.38 0.81
CA THR A 664 13.32 2.69 -0.37
C THR A 664 11.88 2.20 -0.18
N HIS A 665 11.71 0.98 0.29
CA HIS A 665 10.40 0.37 0.52
C HIS A 665 9.61 1.10 1.62
N PHE A 666 10.22 1.27 2.79
CA PHE A 666 9.58 1.91 3.94
C PHE A 666 9.58 3.45 3.87
N LYS A 667 10.11 4.03 2.77
CA LYS A 667 10.19 5.49 2.53
C LYS A 667 10.89 6.24 3.65
N THR A 668 11.96 5.66 4.19
CA THR A 668 12.81 6.25 5.22
C THR A 668 14.11 6.81 4.65
N SER A 669 14.78 7.69 5.39
CA SER A 669 16.04 8.28 4.95
C SER A 669 17.20 7.31 5.09
N PHE A 670 17.79 6.88 3.97
CA PHE A 670 18.96 6.02 3.96
C PHE A 670 20.16 6.65 4.70
N SER A 671 20.42 7.95 4.52
CA SER A 671 21.47 8.65 5.26
C SER A 671 21.25 8.64 6.78
N SER A 672 19.99 8.78 7.22
CA SER A 672 19.65 8.68 8.64
C SER A 672 19.83 7.26 9.15
N PHE A 673 19.39 6.25 8.38
CA PHE A 673 19.60 4.84 8.70
C PHE A 673 21.07 4.53 8.95
N ILE A 674 21.94 4.85 7.97
CA ILE A 674 23.38 4.61 8.06
C ILE A 674 23.98 5.32 9.28
N LYS A 675 23.63 6.58 9.55
CA LYS A 675 24.14 7.32 10.73
C LYS A 675 23.78 6.66 12.06
N LYS A 676 22.57 6.12 12.19
CA LYS A 676 22.10 5.45 13.40
C LYS A 676 22.77 4.09 13.60
N VAL A 677 22.88 3.29 12.55
CA VAL A 677 23.26 1.89 12.60
C VAL A 677 24.78 1.68 12.53
N SER A 678 25.52 2.55 11.83
CA SER A 678 26.97 2.40 11.64
C SER A 678 27.81 2.29 12.92
N PRO A 679 27.45 2.86 14.09
CA PRO A 679 28.22 2.65 15.31
C PRO A 679 28.27 1.18 15.78
N PHE A 680 27.30 0.37 15.37
CA PHE A 680 27.21 -1.04 15.72
C PHE A 680 27.79 -1.97 14.65
N ALA A 681 28.23 -1.42 13.51
CA ALA A 681 28.76 -2.22 12.40
C ALA A 681 30.16 -2.79 12.73
N ALA A 682 30.25 -4.12 12.81
CA ALA A 682 31.52 -4.86 12.89
C ALA A 682 32.07 -5.15 11.49
N HIS A 683 31.21 -5.32 10.50
CA HIS A 683 31.52 -5.62 9.11
C HIS A 683 30.59 -4.85 8.17
N LEU A 684 31.06 -4.63 6.94
CA LEU A 684 30.29 -3.93 5.89
C LEU A 684 30.24 -4.80 4.64
N HIS A 685 29.04 -5.03 4.11
CA HIS A 685 28.87 -5.47 2.73
C HIS A 685 28.64 -4.23 1.87
N LEU A 686 29.48 -4.08 0.85
CA LEU A 686 29.40 -2.99 -0.11
C LEU A 686 29.02 -3.55 -1.47
N ALA A 687 27.74 -3.49 -1.77
CA ALA A 687 27.17 -3.76 -3.07
C ALA A 687 26.39 -2.53 -3.53
N ASP A 688 26.23 -2.37 -4.84
CA ASP A 688 25.39 -1.32 -5.39
C ASP A 688 23.91 -1.77 -5.36
N ALA A 689 23.02 -0.82 -5.18
CA ALA A 689 21.58 -1.05 -5.29
C ALA A 689 20.91 0.22 -5.83
N ALA A 690 20.18 0.09 -6.91
CA ALA A 690 19.34 1.18 -7.42
C ALA A 690 18.14 1.45 -6.52
N GLY A 691 17.95 0.68 -5.43
CA GLY A 691 16.84 0.76 -4.49
C GLY A 691 15.65 -0.13 -4.88
N VAL A 692 15.86 -1.02 -5.85
CA VAL A 692 14.88 -1.99 -6.33
C VAL A 692 15.44 -3.42 -6.43
N ASP A 693 16.77 -3.57 -6.49
CA ASP A 693 17.49 -4.84 -6.56
C ASP A 693 18.84 -4.74 -5.82
N ASP A 694 19.52 -5.85 -5.70
CA ASP A 694 20.79 -6.01 -4.99
C ASP A 694 22.04 -5.85 -5.89
N GLU A 695 21.87 -5.50 -7.16
CA GLU A 695 22.98 -5.32 -8.11
C GLU A 695 23.62 -3.93 -8.08
#